data_4283beca3217299cdbbefecf364d0814
#
_entry.id   4283beca3217299cdbbefecf364d0814
#
_cell.length_a   1.000
_cell.length_b   1.000
_cell.length_c   1.000
_cell.angle_alpha   90.00
_cell.angle_beta   90.00
_cell.angle_gamma   90.00
#
_symmetry.space_group_name_H-M   'P 1'
#
loop_
_entity.id
_entity.type
_entity.pdbx_description
1 polymer ?
#
loop_
_entity_poly.entity_id
_entity_poly.type
_entity_poly.pdbx_seq_one_letter_code
_entity_poly.pdbx_strand_id
1 'polypeptide(L)'
;KKMPTNVGNGNGAAKIQVCDDEEGGPTVKAQTIDELHSLQKKKSAPSTPKGSQPISVFTISEDERSKQQLESISASLASLTRESGPKVVKGDPARRFETSRVAHVSHHLVAPTIAVSDSALKFTHVLYNLSPSELYEQAIRYEKGSFITSTGALATLSGAKTGRCPRDKRVVKDELTENELWWGKGSPNIEMDEHSFMVNRERAVDYLNSLDKVFVNDQFLNWDPENRIKVRIVSARAYHSLFMHNMCIRPTPEELENFGTPDFTIYNAGQFPCNRYTHYMTSSTSIDLNLARKEMVILGTQYAGEMKKGLFSVMHYLMPKRQILSLHSGCNMGKSGDVALFFGLSGTGKTTLSTDHNRYLIGDDEHCWSESGVSNIEGGCYAKCIDLSRENEPDIWNAIKFGTVLENVVFDEHARYVDYSDKSVTENTRAAYPIEYIPNVKLPCVGPHPKNVILLACDAFGVLPPVSKLSLSQTMYHFISGYTALVAGTEEGIKEPQATFSACFGAAFIMLHPTKYAAMLSEKMQNHGATGWLVNTGWSGGSYGTGSRIKLTYTRKIIDAIHSGSLLNAEYKKTEIFGLEIPTEVEGIPSEILNPENAWSDKNAYNETLLKLGGLFKNNFETFTNYKIGEDNKLTEEILAA
;
A
#
# COMPACT_ATOMS: atom_id res chain seq x y z
N LYS A 1 5.60 6.80 52.51
CA LYS A 1 6.28 8.10 52.75
C LYS A 1 6.25 8.90 51.48
N LYS A 2 5.44 9.99 51.54
CA LYS A 2 5.47 11.24 50.79
C LYS A 2 5.71 11.19 49.26
N MET A 3 4.62 11.44 48.53
CA MET A 3 4.64 12.09 47.20
C MET A 3 5.21 13.52 47.34
N PRO A 4 5.78 14.06 46.26
CA PRO A 4 5.73 15.49 46.01
C PRO A 4 4.74 15.78 44.87
N THR A 5 3.77 16.62 45.20
CA THR A 5 2.95 17.38 44.27
C THR A 5 3.83 18.36 43.51
N ASN A 6 3.84 18.29 42.18
CA ASN A 6 4.26 19.42 41.37
C ASN A 6 3.16 19.71 40.35
N VAL A 7 2.46 20.78 40.61
CA VAL A 7 1.54 21.44 39.68
C VAL A 7 2.42 22.21 38.71
N GLY A 8 2.61 21.69 37.54
CA GLY A 8 3.21 22.40 36.40
C GLY A 8 2.12 22.69 35.39
N ASN A 9 1.79 23.95 35.21
CA ASN A 9 1.03 24.46 34.07
C ASN A 9 1.77 24.03 32.79
N GLY A 10 1.31 22.98 32.16
CA GLY A 10 1.75 22.57 30.83
C GLY A 10 0.63 22.86 29.85
N ASN A 11 0.80 23.87 29.02
CA ASN A 11 0.06 24.00 27.77
C ASN A 11 0.26 22.70 26.96
N GLY A 12 -0.76 21.87 26.99
CA GLY A 12 -0.75 20.60 26.27
C GLY A 12 -0.92 20.85 24.76
N ALA A 13 0.17 21.05 24.09
CA ALA A 13 0.15 20.95 22.64
C ALA A 13 -0.22 19.50 22.28
N ALA A 14 -1.33 19.33 21.60
CA ALA A 14 -1.74 18.02 21.12
C ALA A 14 -0.70 17.49 20.12
N LYS A 15 -0.03 16.41 20.45
CA LYS A 15 0.87 15.73 19.52
C LYS A 15 0.07 15.22 18.33
N ILE A 16 0.51 15.55 17.12
CA ILE A 16 -0.02 14.97 15.90
C ILE A 16 0.17 13.46 16.01
N GLN A 17 -0.90 12.73 15.79
CA GLN A 17 -0.80 11.29 15.68
C GLN A 17 -0.25 10.96 14.30
N VAL A 18 1.03 10.65 14.24
CA VAL A 18 1.70 10.25 13.02
C VAL A 18 1.19 8.87 12.64
N CYS A 19 0.78 8.71 11.41
CA CYS A 19 0.55 7.39 10.85
C CYS A 19 1.88 6.88 10.34
N ASP A 20 2.42 5.89 11.05
CA ASP A 20 3.57 5.13 10.55
C ASP A 20 3.03 4.19 9.48
N ASP A 21 3.43 4.36 8.24
CA ASP A 21 3.20 3.32 7.23
C ASP A 21 4.47 2.49 7.06
N GLU A 22 4.32 1.26 6.65
CA GLU A 22 5.45 0.35 6.43
C GLU A 22 6.38 0.85 5.31
N GLU A 23 5.97 1.88 4.60
CA GLU A 23 6.64 2.36 3.40
C GLU A 23 7.34 3.71 3.55
N GLY A 24 7.30 4.34 4.71
CA GLY A 24 8.02 5.60 4.88
C GLY A 24 7.68 6.38 6.13
N GLY A 25 8.62 7.05 6.66
CA GLY A 25 8.61 7.73 7.93
C GLY A 25 7.57 8.83 8.16
N PRO A 26 7.54 9.38 9.36
CA PRO A 26 6.60 10.38 9.85
C PRO A 26 6.80 11.70 9.12
N THR A 27 5.70 12.31 8.68
CA THR A 27 5.95 13.30 7.67
C THR A 27 5.08 14.51 7.62
N VAL A 28 4.17 14.69 8.54
CA VAL A 28 3.29 15.82 8.42
C VAL A 28 3.78 17.03 9.21
N LYS A 29 4.14 18.07 8.50
CA LYS A 29 4.53 19.37 9.04
C LYS A 29 3.38 20.37 9.08
N ALA A 30 2.28 20.11 8.36
CA ALA A 30 1.10 20.94 8.31
C ALA A 30 -0.13 20.18 8.82
N GLN A 31 -1.08 20.88 9.43
CA GLN A 31 -2.24 20.27 10.08
C GLN A 31 -3.57 20.58 9.41
N THR A 32 -3.59 21.57 8.54
CA THR A 32 -4.76 21.95 7.77
C THR A 32 -4.50 21.79 6.28
N ILE A 33 -5.57 21.64 5.52
CA ILE A 33 -5.48 21.59 4.06
C ILE A 33 -4.92 22.89 3.47
N ASP A 34 -5.17 24.02 4.14
CA ASP A 34 -4.66 25.32 3.69
C ASP A 34 -3.16 25.44 3.89
N GLU A 35 -2.63 24.90 4.99
CA GLU A 35 -1.20 24.84 5.25
C GLU A 35 -0.50 23.88 4.28
N LEU A 36 -1.06 22.71 4.05
CA LEU A 36 -0.56 21.76 3.04
C LEU A 36 -0.57 22.36 1.64
N HIS A 37 -1.62 23.10 1.31
CA HIS A 37 -1.74 23.77 0.02
C HIS A 37 -0.70 24.89 -0.15
N SER A 38 -0.39 25.66 0.91
CA SER A 38 0.67 26.68 0.87
C SER A 38 2.06 26.06 0.75
N LEU A 39 2.30 24.88 1.34
CA LEU A 39 3.53 24.14 1.18
C LEU A 39 3.68 23.54 -0.23
N GLN A 40 2.58 23.08 -0.82
CA GLN A 40 2.57 22.50 -2.17
C GLN A 40 2.94 23.52 -3.26
N LYS A 41 2.57 24.79 -3.06
CA LYS A 41 2.83 25.86 -4.03
C LYS A 41 4.13 26.60 -3.69
N LYS A 42 5.20 26.34 -4.39
CA LYS A 42 6.44 27.13 -4.32
C LYS A 42 6.26 28.43 -5.12
N LYS A 43 6.50 29.57 -4.48
CA LYS A 43 6.63 30.84 -5.20
C LYS A 43 7.99 30.85 -5.90
N SER A 44 8.00 31.11 -7.20
CA SER A 44 9.21 31.42 -7.94
C SER A 44 9.77 32.78 -7.45
N ALA A 45 10.75 32.72 -6.56
CA ALA A 45 11.53 33.89 -6.19
C ALA A 45 12.94 33.76 -6.77
N PRO A 46 13.55 34.85 -7.28
CA PRO A 46 14.90 34.80 -7.76
C PRO A 46 15.84 34.45 -6.60
N SER A 47 16.72 33.50 -6.84
CA SER A 47 17.66 32.95 -5.88
C SER A 47 18.62 33.99 -5.33
N THR A 48 18.48 34.33 -4.05
CA THR A 48 19.56 34.85 -3.22
C THR A 48 19.68 33.93 -2.01
N PRO A 49 20.88 33.45 -1.69
CA PRO A 49 21.08 32.57 -0.54
C PRO A 49 20.97 33.41 0.73
N LYS A 50 19.89 33.25 1.48
CA LYS A 50 19.80 33.68 2.88
C LYS A 50 19.50 32.50 3.76
N GLY A 51 20.29 32.44 4.83
CA GLY A 51 20.34 31.35 5.78
C GLY A 51 18.99 30.86 6.26
N SER A 52 18.94 29.56 6.45
CA SER A 52 17.83 28.80 6.99
C SER A 52 17.37 29.37 8.32
N GLN A 53 16.23 30.05 8.33
CA GLN A 53 15.46 30.18 9.55
C GLN A 53 14.62 28.92 9.76
N PRO A 54 14.54 28.38 10.97
CA PRO A 54 13.71 27.22 11.23
C PRO A 54 12.25 27.60 10.99
N ILE A 55 11.58 26.82 10.13
CA ILE A 55 10.14 26.93 9.92
C ILE A 55 9.47 26.60 11.25
N SER A 56 8.72 27.57 11.80
CA SER A 56 7.97 27.35 13.04
C SER A 56 6.92 26.26 12.81
N VAL A 57 7.04 25.19 13.55
CA VAL A 57 6.01 24.15 13.65
C VAL A 57 4.80 24.76 14.35
N PHE A 58 3.71 25.01 13.62
CA PHE A 58 2.47 25.44 14.24
C PHE A 58 1.79 24.24 14.92
N THR A 59 1.84 24.20 16.23
CA THR A 59 1.00 23.31 17.04
C THR A 59 -0.35 23.97 17.25
N ILE A 60 -1.39 23.38 16.65
CA ILE A 60 -2.77 23.80 16.95
C ILE A 60 -3.15 23.28 18.32
N SER A 61 -3.71 24.13 19.17
CA SER A 61 -4.20 23.74 20.51
C SER A 61 -5.35 22.73 20.41
N GLU A 62 -5.56 21.95 21.48
CA GLU A 62 -6.70 21.02 21.57
C GLU A 62 -8.04 21.75 21.41
N ASP A 63 -8.12 23.00 21.89
CA ASP A 63 -9.30 23.86 21.77
C ASP A 63 -9.58 24.26 20.30
N GLU A 64 -8.55 24.56 19.53
CA GLU A 64 -8.69 24.88 18.11
C GLU A 64 -9.10 23.66 17.29
N ARG A 65 -8.59 22.46 17.62
CA ARG A 65 -9.04 21.21 17.03
C ARG A 65 -10.49 20.90 17.32
N SER A 66 -10.90 21.09 18.57
CA SER A 66 -12.29 20.90 18.99
C SER A 66 -13.20 21.89 18.29
N LYS A 67 -12.76 23.11 18.08
CA LYS A 67 -13.48 24.15 17.34
C LYS A 67 -13.61 23.80 15.86
N GLN A 68 -12.53 23.34 15.21
CA GLN A 68 -12.57 22.89 13.81
C GLN A 68 -13.46 21.66 13.61
N GLN A 69 -13.46 20.73 14.57
CA GLN A 69 -14.39 19.59 14.56
C GLN A 69 -15.84 20.03 14.72
N LEU A 70 -16.10 20.96 15.65
CA LEU A 70 -17.43 21.54 15.83
C LEU A 70 -17.90 22.34 14.61
N GLU A 71 -17.02 23.09 13.96
CA GLU A 71 -17.32 23.81 12.72
C GLU A 71 -17.63 22.84 11.56
N SER A 72 -16.88 21.74 11.45
CA SER A 72 -17.14 20.67 10.46
C SER A 72 -18.48 19.97 10.72
N ILE A 73 -18.76 19.65 11.96
CA ILE A 73 -20.05 19.05 12.39
C ILE A 73 -21.20 20.03 12.17
N SER A 74 -20.99 21.29 12.52
CA SER A 74 -21.99 22.36 12.34
C SER A 74 -22.29 22.61 10.86
N ALA A 75 -21.27 22.60 9.99
CA ALA A 75 -21.44 22.71 8.54
C ALA A 75 -22.20 21.52 7.98
N SER A 76 -21.91 20.29 8.47
CA SER A 76 -22.62 19.08 8.10
C SER A 76 -24.08 19.08 8.57
N LEU A 77 -24.33 19.52 9.82
CA LEU A 77 -25.68 19.68 10.34
C LEU A 77 -26.48 20.76 9.62
N ALA A 78 -25.83 21.88 9.26
CA ALA A 78 -26.47 22.95 8.49
C ALA A 78 -26.85 22.49 7.07
N SER A 79 -26.12 21.52 6.49
CA SER A 79 -26.48 20.91 5.21
C SER A 79 -27.66 19.94 5.33
N LEU A 80 -27.80 19.26 6.47
CA LEU A 80 -28.92 18.35 6.76
C LEU A 80 -30.25 19.09 6.98
N THR A 81 -30.21 20.35 7.42
CA THR A 81 -31.42 21.19 7.63
C THR A 81 -31.91 21.88 6.36
N ARG A 82 -31.18 21.77 5.24
CA ARG A 82 -31.65 22.24 3.95
C ARG A 82 -32.71 21.30 3.42
N GLU A 83 -33.83 21.85 2.94
CA GLU A 83 -35.01 21.13 2.47
C GLU A 83 -34.63 19.96 1.54
N SER A 84 -35.05 18.77 1.93
CA SER A 84 -34.87 17.51 1.23
C SER A 84 -35.83 17.42 0.04
N GLY A 85 -35.34 17.74 -1.13
CA GLY A 85 -36.07 17.54 -2.39
C GLY A 85 -35.11 17.66 -3.57
N PRO A 86 -35.41 17.02 -4.71
CA PRO A 86 -34.59 17.23 -5.90
C PRO A 86 -34.67 18.71 -6.28
N LYS A 87 -33.59 19.45 -6.02
CA LYS A 87 -33.51 20.86 -6.37
C LYS A 87 -33.49 21.00 -7.88
N VAL A 88 -34.64 21.38 -8.45
CA VAL A 88 -34.69 21.93 -9.81
C VAL A 88 -34.04 23.31 -9.74
N VAL A 89 -32.79 23.42 -10.15
CA VAL A 89 -32.07 24.68 -10.21
C VAL A 89 -32.61 25.47 -11.41
N LYS A 90 -33.47 26.45 -11.15
CA LYS A 90 -33.88 27.43 -12.15
C LYS A 90 -32.80 28.51 -12.27
N GLY A 91 -32.21 28.68 -13.44
CA GLY A 91 -31.78 29.98 -13.86
C GLY A 91 -30.32 30.27 -14.14
N ASP A 92 -29.35 29.33 -13.99
CA ASP A 92 -27.96 29.60 -14.39
C ASP A 92 -27.59 28.77 -15.65
N PRO A 93 -27.23 29.43 -16.79
CA PRO A 93 -26.85 28.74 -18.01
C PRO A 93 -25.66 27.77 -17.83
N ALA A 94 -24.69 28.11 -16.98
CA ALA A 94 -23.53 27.25 -16.68
C ALA A 94 -23.96 25.99 -15.91
N ARG A 95 -24.89 26.12 -14.96
CA ARG A 95 -25.45 24.99 -14.24
C ARG A 95 -26.38 24.14 -15.10
N ARG A 96 -27.06 24.71 -16.10
CA ARG A 96 -27.85 23.95 -17.09
C ARG A 96 -26.95 23.06 -17.95
N PHE A 97 -25.76 23.50 -18.26
CA PHE A 97 -24.80 22.72 -19.03
C PHE A 97 -24.23 21.54 -18.21
N GLU A 98 -23.96 21.77 -16.93
CA GLU A 98 -23.53 20.68 -16.01
C GLU A 98 -24.62 19.65 -15.77
N THR A 99 -25.86 20.09 -15.53
CA THR A 99 -26.99 19.16 -15.33
C THR A 99 -27.33 18.37 -16.59
N SER A 100 -27.20 18.99 -17.77
CA SER A 100 -27.46 18.27 -19.02
C SER A 100 -26.35 17.27 -19.37
N ARG A 101 -25.08 17.56 -19.05
CA ARG A 101 -23.97 16.61 -19.22
C ARG A 101 -24.04 15.45 -18.21
N VAL A 102 -24.28 15.75 -16.95
CA VAL A 102 -24.49 14.74 -15.90
C VAL A 102 -25.72 13.88 -16.23
N ALA A 103 -26.79 14.50 -16.73
CA ALA A 103 -27.98 13.76 -17.17
C ALA A 103 -27.70 12.91 -18.43
N HIS A 104 -26.81 13.35 -19.32
CA HIS A 104 -26.49 12.58 -20.54
C HIS A 104 -25.61 11.36 -20.25
N VAL A 105 -24.61 11.50 -19.37
CA VAL A 105 -23.82 10.35 -18.87
C VAL A 105 -24.69 9.42 -18.03
N SER A 106 -25.61 9.98 -17.25
CA SER A 106 -26.53 9.17 -16.44
C SER A 106 -27.57 8.41 -17.26
N HIS A 107 -28.01 8.89 -18.42
CA HIS A 107 -29.05 8.20 -19.19
C HIS A 107 -28.60 6.85 -19.78
N HIS A 108 -27.32 6.64 -20.02
CA HIS A 108 -26.82 5.38 -20.56
C HIS A 108 -26.37 4.37 -19.51
N LEU A 109 -26.10 4.81 -18.27
CA LEU A 109 -25.49 3.95 -17.25
C LEU A 109 -26.34 3.78 -15.98
N VAL A 110 -27.46 4.46 -15.85
CA VAL A 110 -28.10 4.72 -14.55
C VAL A 110 -29.30 3.84 -14.24
N ALA A 111 -30.00 3.36 -15.22
CA ALA A 111 -31.34 2.84 -14.96
C ALA A 111 -31.39 1.59 -14.05
N PRO A 112 -30.52 0.59 -14.18
CA PRO A 112 -30.65 -0.62 -13.36
C PRO A 112 -29.94 -0.53 -12.01
N THR A 113 -28.94 0.32 -11.90
CA THR A 113 -27.96 0.24 -10.81
C THR A 113 -28.26 1.14 -9.64
N ILE A 114 -29.09 2.15 -9.83
CA ILE A 114 -29.58 2.96 -8.71
C ILE A 114 -30.51 2.15 -7.81
N ALA A 115 -31.10 1.10 -8.31
CA ALA A 115 -31.75 0.09 -7.47
C ALA A 115 -30.75 -0.60 -6.52
N VAL A 116 -29.47 -0.50 -6.80
CA VAL A 116 -28.36 -0.87 -5.95
C VAL A 116 -27.96 0.26 -4.99
N SER A 117 -28.48 1.41 -5.13
CA SER A 117 -28.52 2.29 -4.00
C SER A 117 -29.39 1.61 -2.96
N ASP A 118 -28.92 0.51 -2.53
CA ASP A 118 -29.05 0.12 -1.19
C ASP A 118 -29.46 1.36 -0.45
N SER A 119 -30.68 1.55 -0.17
CA SER A 119 -31.19 2.49 0.82
C SER A 119 -30.25 3.56 1.44
N ALA A 120 -28.93 3.43 1.26
CA ALA A 120 -27.92 4.23 1.90
C ALA A 120 -27.70 5.62 1.27
N LEU A 121 -27.83 5.80 -0.06
CA LEU A 121 -27.56 7.06 -0.75
C LEU A 121 -28.84 7.71 -1.30
N LYS A 122 -29.73 8.16 -0.42
CA LYS A 122 -31.07 8.65 -0.80
C LYS A 122 -31.17 10.13 -1.15
N PHE A 123 -30.25 10.94 -0.60
CA PHE A 123 -30.43 12.40 -0.56
C PHE A 123 -29.35 13.18 -1.30
N THR A 124 -28.41 12.49 -1.92
CA THR A 124 -27.28 13.09 -2.63
C THR A 124 -27.29 12.71 -4.11
N HIS A 125 -26.69 13.56 -4.96
CA HIS A 125 -26.47 13.23 -6.36
C HIS A 125 -25.35 12.22 -6.51
N VAL A 126 -25.61 11.14 -7.22
CA VAL A 126 -24.60 10.11 -7.53
C VAL A 126 -23.97 10.40 -8.88
N LEU A 127 -22.67 10.61 -8.91
CA LEU A 127 -21.84 10.69 -10.10
C LEU A 127 -21.20 9.32 -10.33
N TYR A 128 -21.70 8.59 -11.31
CA TYR A 128 -21.40 7.18 -11.49
C TYR A 128 -20.38 6.94 -12.60
N ASN A 129 -19.29 6.24 -12.29
CA ASN A 129 -18.21 5.83 -13.21
C ASN A 129 -17.78 6.93 -14.19
N LEU A 130 -17.52 8.13 -13.67
CA LEU A 130 -17.07 9.25 -14.49
C LEU A 130 -15.72 8.93 -15.15
N SER A 131 -15.55 9.45 -16.37
CA SER A 131 -14.27 9.38 -17.08
C SER A 131 -13.18 10.19 -16.39
N PRO A 132 -11.89 9.89 -16.62
CA PRO A 132 -10.79 10.69 -16.08
C PRO A 132 -10.92 12.19 -16.37
N SER A 133 -11.40 12.58 -17.56
CA SER A 133 -11.60 14.00 -17.94
C SER A 133 -12.63 14.68 -17.04
N GLU A 134 -13.78 14.03 -16.83
CA GLU A 134 -14.83 14.55 -15.97
C GLU A 134 -14.37 14.62 -14.50
N LEU A 135 -13.62 13.63 -14.04
CA LEU A 135 -13.04 13.61 -12.69
C LEU A 135 -12.01 14.74 -12.50
N TYR A 136 -11.21 15.05 -13.52
CA TYR A 136 -10.32 16.23 -13.51
C TYR A 136 -11.11 17.53 -13.37
N GLU A 137 -12.18 17.73 -14.17
CA GLU A 137 -13.03 18.92 -14.06
C GLU A 137 -13.65 19.05 -12.67
N GLN A 138 -14.13 17.93 -12.10
CA GLN A 138 -14.67 17.92 -10.74
C GLN A 138 -13.61 18.25 -9.68
N ALA A 139 -12.44 17.61 -9.75
CA ALA A 139 -11.37 17.84 -8.78
C ALA A 139 -10.86 19.29 -8.83
N ILE A 140 -10.58 19.82 -10.01
CA ILE A 140 -10.03 21.18 -10.17
C ILE A 140 -11.05 22.24 -9.71
N ARG A 141 -12.33 22.03 -10.02
CA ARG A 141 -13.38 23.01 -9.69
C ARG A 141 -13.78 23.02 -8.23
N TYR A 142 -13.81 21.85 -7.59
CA TYR A 142 -14.45 21.69 -6.27
C TYR A 142 -13.51 21.22 -5.16
N GLU A 143 -12.32 20.73 -5.49
CA GLU A 143 -11.36 20.26 -4.50
C GLU A 143 -10.18 21.21 -4.37
N LYS A 144 -10.11 21.90 -3.23
CA LYS A 144 -9.00 22.79 -2.93
C LYS A 144 -7.68 22.00 -2.89
N GLY A 145 -6.67 22.51 -3.59
CA GLY A 145 -5.37 21.86 -3.69
C GLY A 145 -5.22 20.86 -4.85
N SER A 146 -6.24 20.76 -5.71
CA SER A 146 -6.16 19.97 -6.94
C SER A 146 -5.78 20.83 -8.14
N PHE A 147 -4.71 20.42 -8.85
CA PHE A 147 -4.13 21.17 -9.98
C PHE A 147 -3.66 20.22 -11.08
N ILE A 148 -3.61 20.72 -12.32
CA ILE A 148 -2.96 20.03 -13.43
C ILE A 148 -1.48 20.42 -13.44
N THR A 149 -0.59 19.42 -13.48
CA THR A 149 0.85 19.62 -13.64
C THR A 149 1.25 19.83 -15.10
N SER A 150 2.50 20.21 -15.35
CA SER A 150 3.04 20.39 -16.72
C SER A 150 3.00 19.10 -17.55
N THR A 151 2.96 17.93 -16.92
CA THR A 151 2.83 16.63 -17.59
C THR A 151 1.38 16.22 -17.86
N GLY A 152 0.41 17.01 -17.37
CA GLY A 152 -1.01 16.69 -17.46
C GLY A 152 -1.55 15.83 -16.31
N ALA A 153 -0.72 15.42 -15.36
CA ALA A 153 -1.18 14.67 -14.19
C ALA A 153 -1.98 15.57 -13.22
N LEU A 154 -2.91 14.97 -12.48
CA LEU A 154 -3.66 15.65 -11.43
C LEU A 154 -2.86 15.61 -10.12
N ALA A 155 -2.31 16.74 -9.69
CA ALA A 155 -1.73 16.89 -8.37
C ALA A 155 -2.83 17.22 -7.35
N THR A 156 -2.81 16.55 -6.18
CA THR A 156 -3.79 16.73 -5.11
C THR A 156 -3.18 16.49 -3.73
N LEU A 157 -3.91 16.88 -2.69
CA LEU A 157 -3.53 16.68 -1.30
C LEU A 157 -4.46 15.67 -0.64
N SER A 158 -3.90 14.73 0.11
CA SER A 158 -4.66 13.75 0.91
C SER A 158 -5.07 14.27 2.29
N GLY A 159 -4.91 15.57 2.55
CA GLY A 159 -5.21 16.18 3.85
C GLY A 159 -4.10 15.98 4.88
N ALA A 160 -4.45 15.97 6.16
CA ALA A 160 -3.49 15.90 7.24
C ALA A 160 -2.77 14.55 7.36
N LYS A 161 -3.35 13.49 6.81
CA LYS A 161 -2.75 12.16 6.76
C LYS A 161 -2.19 11.92 5.37
N THR A 162 -0.89 11.71 5.28
CA THR A 162 -0.17 11.49 4.01
C THR A 162 0.33 10.05 3.84
N GLY A 163 -0.08 9.17 4.74
CA GLY A 163 0.22 7.74 4.74
C GLY A 163 -0.90 6.94 5.38
N ARG A 164 -0.77 5.62 5.37
CA ARG A 164 -1.73 4.70 6.01
C ARG A 164 -1.70 4.82 7.53
N CYS A 165 -2.83 4.46 8.14
CA CYS A 165 -3.02 4.48 9.58
C CYS A 165 -3.26 3.06 10.12
N PRO A 166 -2.25 2.17 10.16
CA PRO A 166 -2.45 0.77 10.53
C PRO A 166 -2.99 0.59 11.96
N ARG A 167 -2.70 1.52 12.87
CA ARG A 167 -3.24 1.49 14.24
C ARG A 167 -4.72 1.86 14.34
N ASP A 168 -5.27 2.46 13.28
CA ASP A 168 -6.68 2.85 13.19
C ASP A 168 -7.50 1.91 12.29
N LYS A 169 -6.87 0.88 11.71
CA LYS A 169 -7.54 -0.18 10.96
C LYS A 169 -8.10 -1.22 11.91
N ARG A 170 -9.38 -1.53 11.75
CA ARG A 170 -10.11 -2.50 12.57
C ARG A 170 -10.89 -3.48 11.71
N VAL A 171 -11.10 -4.66 12.28
CA VAL A 171 -11.89 -5.71 11.64
C VAL A 171 -12.98 -6.15 12.61
N VAL A 172 -14.20 -6.30 12.12
CA VAL A 172 -15.31 -6.80 12.95
C VAL A 172 -15.04 -8.26 13.31
N LYS A 173 -15.08 -8.52 14.61
CA LYS A 173 -14.98 -9.87 15.17
C LYS A 173 -16.38 -10.37 15.47
N ASP A 174 -16.84 -11.30 14.67
CA ASP A 174 -18.16 -11.91 14.71
C ASP A 174 -18.05 -13.44 14.63
N GLU A 175 -19.17 -14.13 14.54
CA GLU A 175 -19.21 -15.60 14.43
C GLU A 175 -18.43 -16.14 13.22
N LEU A 176 -18.38 -15.37 12.11
CA LEU A 176 -17.67 -15.73 10.90
C LEU A 176 -16.13 -15.58 11.08
N THR A 177 -15.70 -14.54 11.76
CA THR A 177 -14.30 -14.10 11.79
C THR A 177 -13.55 -14.53 13.04
N GLU A 178 -14.27 -14.81 14.13
CA GLU A 178 -13.68 -15.12 15.44
C GLU A 178 -12.67 -16.28 15.39
N ASN A 179 -13.00 -17.34 14.66
CA ASN A 179 -12.19 -18.54 14.57
C ASN A 179 -11.39 -18.66 13.26
N GLU A 180 -11.64 -17.80 12.28
CA GLU A 180 -10.99 -17.85 10.97
C GLU A 180 -9.79 -16.92 10.88
N LEU A 181 -9.91 -15.69 11.43
CA LEU A 181 -8.87 -14.69 11.29
C LEU A 181 -7.77 -14.87 12.33
N TRP A 182 -6.62 -14.35 11.97
CA TRP A 182 -5.50 -14.22 12.89
C TRP A 182 -5.72 -13.06 13.85
N TRP A 183 -5.92 -13.36 15.14
CA TRP A 183 -6.10 -12.40 16.22
C TRP A 183 -4.96 -12.45 17.23
N GLY A 184 -4.81 -11.41 18.02
CA GLY A 184 -3.92 -11.38 19.17
C GLY A 184 -2.49 -10.99 18.85
N LYS A 185 -1.53 -11.52 19.61
CA LYS A 185 -0.12 -11.09 19.56
C LYS A 185 0.48 -11.31 18.16
N GLY A 186 1.07 -10.27 17.60
CA GLY A 186 1.71 -10.29 16.28
C GLY A 186 0.74 -10.08 15.12
N SER A 187 -0.58 -10.15 15.36
CA SER A 187 -1.58 -9.92 14.32
C SER A 187 -1.75 -8.42 14.02
N PRO A 188 -1.90 -8.02 12.74
CA PRO A 188 -2.28 -6.67 12.36
C PRO A 188 -3.78 -6.40 12.56
N ASN A 189 -4.58 -7.46 12.79
CA ASN A 189 -6.03 -7.34 12.86
C ASN A 189 -6.45 -6.89 14.27
N ILE A 190 -6.86 -5.63 14.38
CA ILE A 190 -7.40 -5.05 15.60
C ILE A 190 -8.91 -5.31 15.61
N GLU A 191 -9.42 -5.96 16.65
CA GLU A 191 -10.83 -6.30 16.75
C GLU A 191 -11.73 -5.09 17.02
N MET A 192 -12.96 -5.15 16.53
CA MET A 192 -14.09 -4.31 16.93
C MET A 192 -15.37 -5.13 16.88
N ASP A 193 -16.39 -4.70 17.59
CA ASP A 193 -17.72 -5.31 17.52
C ASP A 193 -18.56 -4.72 16.38
N GLU A 194 -19.63 -5.44 15.97
CA GLU A 194 -20.52 -4.99 14.92
C GLU A 194 -21.27 -3.71 15.30
N HIS A 195 -21.60 -3.51 16.58
CA HIS A 195 -22.28 -2.30 17.03
C HIS A 195 -21.42 -1.05 16.78
N SER A 196 -20.14 -1.08 17.16
CA SER A 196 -19.20 0.04 16.91
C SER A 196 -18.97 0.26 15.43
N PHE A 197 -18.91 -0.82 14.62
CA PHE A 197 -18.87 -0.72 13.17
C PHE A 197 -20.11 0.01 12.64
N MET A 198 -21.30 -0.37 13.07
CA MET A 198 -22.55 0.26 12.63
C MET A 198 -22.62 1.74 13.01
N VAL A 199 -22.13 2.14 14.19
CA VAL A 199 -22.03 3.55 14.58
C VAL A 199 -21.17 4.34 13.59
N ASN A 200 -20.00 3.80 13.21
CA ASN A 200 -19.13 4.45 12.24
C ASN A 200 -19.72 4.41 10.82
N ARG A 201 -20.36 3.30 10.45
CA ARG A 201 -21.03 3.16 9.15
C ARG A 201 -22.13 4.19 8.95
N GLU A 202 -23.06 4.29 9.89
CA GLU A 202 -24.15 5.27 9.82
C GLU A 202 -23.60 6.71 9.80
N ARG A 203 -22.57 6.99 10.60
CA ARG A 203 -21.88 8.28 10.59
C ARG A 203 -21.29 8.61 9.20
N ALA A 204 -20.67 7.65 8.54
CA ALA A 204 -20.11 7.82 7.19
C ALA A 204 -21.22 8.02 6.15
N VAL A 205 -22.26 7.20 6.21
CA VAL A 205 -23.39 7.26 5.29
C VAL A 205 -24.18 8.57 5.44
N ASP A 206 -24.44 9.01 6.66
CA ASP A 206 -25.11 10.30 6.93
C ASP A 206 -24.28 11.48 6.38
N TYR A 207 -22.95 11.45 6.61
CA TYR A 207 -22.06 12.45 6.03
C TYR A 207 -22.14 12.46 4.49
N LEU A 208 -22.02 11.30 3.84
CA LEU A 208 -22.08 11.20 2.37
C LEU A 208 -23.43 11.71 1.84
N ASN A 209 -24.55 11.39 2.51
CA ASN A 209 -25.87 11.89 2.14
C ASN A 209 -26.06 13.40 2.40
N SER A 210 -25.23 14.02 3.26
CA SER A 210 -25.26 15.46 3.50
C SER A 210 -24.58 16.27 2.39
N LEU A 211 -23.79 15.62 1.54
CA LEU A 211 -23.07 16.26 0.43
C LEU A 211 -24.00 16.50 -0.78
N ASP A 212 -23.74 17.57 -1.53
CA ASP A 212 -24.48 17.82 -2.78
C ASP A 212 -24.29 16.68 -3.79
N LYS A 213 -23.14 16.04 -3.81
CA LYS A 213 -22.78 14.94 -4.71
C LYS A 213 -21.78 13.97 -4.09
N VAL A 214 -21.84 12.73 -4.52
CA VAL A 214 -20.86 11.67 -4.24
C VAL A 214 -20.43 10.98 -5.52
N PHE A 215 -19.23 10.42 -5.51
CA PHE A 215 -18.68 9.65 -6.63
C PHE A 215 -18.83 8.17 -6.34
N VAL A 216 -19.34 7.43 -7.30
CA VAL A 216 -19.49 5.97 -7.21
C VAL A 216 -18.75 5.32 -8.37
N ASN A 217 -17.86 4.39 -8.04
CA ASN A 217 -17.17 3.56 -9.01
C ASN A 217 -17.59 2.11 -8.82
N ASP A 218 -18.01 1.46 -9.89
CA ASP A 218 -18.16 0.01 -9.99
C ASP A 218 -17.01 -0.52 -10.82
N GLN A 219 -16.22 -1.42 -10.24
CA GLN A 219 -14.96 -1.88 -10.83
C GLN A 219 -14.67 -3.33 -10.41
N PHE A 220 -13.60 -3.89 -10.96
CA PHE A 220 -13.19 -5.26 -10.66
C PHE A 220 -11.82 -5.30 -9.99
N LEU A 221 -11.61 -6.37 -9.23
CA LEU A 221 -10.30 -6.82 -8.78
C LEU A 221 -10.03 -8.20 -9.35
N ASN A 222 -8.77 -8.50 -9.61
CA ASN A 222 -8.25 -9.75 -10.16
C ASN A 222 -8.51 -9.91 -11.66
N TRP A 223 -7.41 -10.00 -12.41
CA TRP A 223 -7.44 -10.20 -13.87
C TRP A 223 -7.86 -11.61 -14.30
N ASP A 224 -7.86 -12.58 -13.37
CA ASP A 224 -8.45 -13.90 -13.63
C ASP A 224 -9.98 -13.80 -13.65
N PRO A 225 -10.64 -13.97 -14.80
CA PRO A 225 -12.08 -13.75 -14.93
C PRO A 225 -12.95 -14.67 -14.05
N GLU A 226 -12.47 -15.90 -13.78
CA GLU A 226 -13.20 -16.88 -12.95
C GLU A 226 -13.20 -16.49 -11.47
N ASN A 227 -12.18 -15.73 -11.05
CA ASN A 227 -11.98 -15.34 -9.65
C ASN A 227 -12.07 -13.83 -9.45
N ARG A 228 -12.65 -13.11 -10.39
CA ARG A 228 -12.86 -11.68 -10.35
C ARG A 228 -13.82 -11.28 -9.23
N ILE A 229 -13.54 -10.18 -8.55
CA ILE A 229 -14.35 -9.61 -7.48
C ILE A 229 -14.93 -8.28 -7.96
N LYS A 230 -16.23 -8.09 -7.74
CA LYS A 230 -16.94 -6.84 -8.01
C LYS A 230 -16.84 -5.92 -6.81
N VAL A 231 -16.33 -4.72 -7.00
CA VAL A 231 -16.18 -3.74 -5.93
C VAL A 231 -16.90 -2.44 -6.27
N ARG A 232 -17.60 -1.88 -5.28
CA ARG A 232 -18.21 -0.55 -5.34
C ARG A 232 -17.52 0.38 -4.39
N ILE A 233 -17.07 1.53 -4.89
CA ILE A 233 -16.45 2.56 -4.10
C ILE A 233 -17.36 3.79 -4.10
N VAL A 234 -17.80 4.21 -2.93
CA VAL A 234 -18.55 5.44 -2.71
C VAL A 234 -17.64 6.43 -2.01
N SER A 235 -17.37 7.57 -2.62
CA SER A 235 -16.42 8.56 -2.09
C SER A 235 -16.92 10.00 -2.24
N ALA A 236 -16.47 10.84 -1.33
CA ALA A 236 -16.80 12.27 -1.31
C ALA A 236 -15.95 13.10 -2.29
N ARG A 237 -14.84 12.56 -2.81
CA ARG A 237 -13.87 13.31 -3.61
C ARG A 237 -13.64 12.69 -4.99
N ALA A 238 -13.58 13.55 -5.99
CA ALA A 238 -13.27 13.16 -7.37
C ALA A 238 -11.88 12.52 -7.48
N TYR A 239 -10.89 13.00 -6.71
CA TYR A 239 -9.56 12.40 -6.73
C TYR A 239 -9.57 10.96 -6.20
N HIS A 240 -10.38 10.64 -5.17
CA HIS A 240 -10.56 9.27 -4.69
C HIS A 240 -11.16 8.37 -5.78
N SER A 241 -12.16 8.89 -6.50
CA SER A 241 -12.75 8.20 -7.64
C SER A 241 -11.73 7.95 -8.75
N LEU A 242 -10.91 8.95 -9.12
CA LEU A 242 -9.86 8.81 -10.13
C LEU A 242 -8.75 7.85 -9.68
N PHE A 243 -8.36 7.92 -8.41
CA PHE A 243 -7.39 6.99 -7.84
C PHE A 243 -7.87 5.54 -7.96
N MET A 244 -9.12 5.25 -7.56
CA MET A 244 -9.67 3.91 -7.66
C MET A 244 -9.94 3.49 -9.10
N HIS A 245 -10.29 4.42 -9.98
CA HIS A 245 -10.35 4.19 -11.43
C HIS A 245 -9.01 3.68 -11.97
N ASN A 246 -7.90 4.25 -11.50
CA ASN A 246 -6.56 3.80 -11.88
C ASN A 246 -6.19 2.45 -11.25
N MET A 247 -6.51 2.26 -9.97
CA MET A 247 -6.03 1.10 -9.20
C MET A 247 -6.85 -0.17 -9.40
N CYS A 248 -8.14 -0.07 -9.70
CA CYS A 248 -8.98 -1.23 -10.01
C CYS A 248 -9.01 -1.51 -11.51
N ILE A 249 -9.46 -2.70 -11.87
CA ILE A 249 -9.70 -3.07 -13.27
C ILE A 249 -10.99 -2.39 -13.73
N ARG A 250 -10.86 -1.63 -14.79
CA ARG A 250 -11.96 -0.85 -15.40
C ARG A 250 -12.87 -1.77 -16.18
N PRO A 251 -14.18 -1.79 -15.88
CA PRO A 251 -15.15 -2.56 -16.65
C PRO A 251 -15.39 -1.95 -18.05
N THR A 252 -15.76 -2.79 -18.98
CA THR A 252 -16.32 -2.35 -20.26
C THR A 252 -17.73 -1.80 -20.06
N PRO A 253 -18.30 -1.06 -21.03
CA PRO A 253 -19.71 -0.62 -20.96
C PRO A 253 -20.70 -1.79 -20.77
N GLU A 254 -20.48 -2.90 -21.46
CA GLU A 254 -21.33 -4.10 -21.36
C GLU A 254 -21.22 -4.77 -19.98
N GLU A 255 -20.02 -4.79 -19.38
CA GLU A 255 -19.82 -5.30 -18.03
C GLU A 255 -20.49 -4.39 -16.99
N LEU A 256 -20.53 -3.07 -17.22
CA LEU A 256 -21.24 -2.13 -16.34
C LEU A 256 -22.76 -2.31 -16.41
N GLU A 257 -23.32 -2.51 -17.61
CA GLU A 257 -24.76 -2.78 -17.77
C GLU A 257 -25.20 -4.03 -17.00
N ASN A 258 -24.32 -5.02 -16.90
CA ASN A 258 -24.56 -6.29 -16.24
C ASN A 258 -23.86 -6.41 -14.88
N PHE A 259 -23.41 -5.31 -14.31
CA PHE A 259 -22.59 -5.33 -13.08
C PHE A 259 -23.33 -5.99 -11.89
N GLY A 260 -24.58 -5.59 -11.66
CA GLY A 260 -25.41 -6.12 -10.60
C GLY A 260 -24.93 -5.74 -9.19
N THR A 261 -25.07 -6.66 -8.23
CA THR A 261 -24.66 -6.44 -6.84
C THR A 261 -23.14 -6.57 -6.68
N PRO A 262 -22.46 -5.61 -6.02
CA PRO A 262 -21.04 -5.74 -5.71
C PRO A 262 -20.77 -6.85 -4.68
N ASP A 263 -19.61 -7.50 -4.78
CA ASP A 263 -19.13 -8.43 -3.78
C ASP A 263 -18.59 -7.71 -2.53
N PHE A 264 -18.15 -6.45 -2.69
CA PHE A 264 -17.63 -5.63 -1.60
C PHE A 264 -17.89 -4.13 -1.87
N THR A 265 -18.22 -3.38 -0.81
CA THR A 265 -18.49 -1.93 -0.90
C THR A 265 -17.62 -1.14 0.04
N ILE A 266 -17.05 -0.02 -0.45
CA ILE A 266 -16.32 0.96 0.36
C ILE A 266 -17.16 2.23 0.50
N TYR A 267 -17.37 2.67 1.73
CA TYR A 267 -17.89 4.01 2.06
C TYR A 267 -16.74 4.89 2.56
N ASN A 268 -16.21 5.73 1.69
CA ASN A 268 -15.11 6.64 2.03
C ASN A 268 -15.66 8.04 2.37
N ALA A 269 -15.80 8.27 3.65
CA ALA A 269 -16.13 9.57 4.27
C ALA A 269 -14.91 10.18 4.97
N GLY A 270 -13.72 10.03 4.41
CA GLY A 270 -12.45 10.36 5.04
C GLY A 270 -12.27 11.82 5.45
N GLN A 271 -13.03 12.76 4.88
CA GLN A 271 -13.08 14.16 5.31
C GLN A 271 -13.78 14.34 6.66
N PHE A 272 -14.59 13.37 7.09
CA PHE A 272 -15.38 13.42 8.31
C PHE A 272 -14.76 12.53 9.39
N PRO A 273 -14.48 13.04 10.61
CA PRO A 273 -13.83 12.25 11.64
C PRO A 273 -14.77 11.22 12.25
N CYS A 274 -14.22 10.08 12.69
CA CYS A 274 -14.97 9.22 13.59
C CYS A 274 -15.12 9.87 14.98
N ASN A 275 -16.08 9.38 15.77
CA ASN A 275 -16.19 9.79 17.16
C ASN A 275 -15.17 9.01 18.00
N ARG A 276 -14.10 9.67 18.43
CA ARG A 276 -13.01 9.08 19.24
C ARG A 276 -13.48 8.45 20.57
N TYR A 277 -14.68 8.74 21.01
CA TYR A 277 -15.27 8.17 22.23
C TYR A 277 -16.15 6.94 21.97
N THR A 278 -16.40 6.60 20.72
CA THR A 278 -17.00 5.30 20.38
C THR A 278 -16.06 4.19 20.83
N HIS A 279 -16.63 3.11 21.36
CA HIS A 279 -15.84 1.95 21.79
C HIS A 279 -14.90 1.47 20.66
N TYR A 280 -13.72 0.99 21.01
CA TYR A 280 -12.59 0.64 20.13
C TYR A 280 -11.87 1.81 19.45
N MET A 281 -12.39 3.03 19.43
CA MET A 281 -11.72 4.16 18.79
C MET A 281 -10.59 4.69 19.66
N THR A 282 -9.43 4.93 19.04
CA THR A 282 -8.24 5.49 19.71
C THR A 282 -7.87 6.87 19.19
N SER A 283 -8.43 7.26 18.04
CA SER A 283 -8.21 8.55 17.41
C SER A 283 -9.49 9.04 16.71
N SER A 284 -9.41 10.12 15.95
CA SER A 284 -10.48 10.60 15.08
C SER A 284 -10.51 9.89 13.71
N THR A 285 -9.60 8.93 13.49
CA THR A 285 -9.50 8.13 12.25
C THR A 285 -9.98 6.72 12.51
N SER A 286 -10.72 6.15 11.58
CA SER A 286 -11.10 4.75 11.61
C SER A 286 -11.20 4.18 10.19
N ILE A 287 -10.60 3.01 9.99
CA ILE A 287 -10.68 2.22 8.78
C ILE A 287 -11.24 0.86 9.19
N ASP A 288 -12.53 0.66 8.98
CA ASP A 288 -13.28 -0.46 9.54
C ASP A 288 -13.68 -1.44 8.45
N LEU A 289 -13.31 -2.71 8.63
CA LEU A 289 -13.65 -3.82 7.75
C LEU A 289 -14.72 -4.71 8.41
N ASN A 290 -15.84 -4.93 7.73
CA ASN A 290 -16.84 -5.92 8.10
C ASN A 290 -16.98 -6.95 6.96
N LEU A 291 -16.43 -8.14 7.17
CA LEU A 291 -16.39 -9.19 6.15
C LEU A 291 -17.74 -9.87 5.95
N ALA A 292 -18.56 -9.98 7.01
CA ALA A 292 -19.92 -10.53 6.91
C ALA A 292 -20.84 -9.61 6.12
N ARG A 293 -20.76 -8.31 6.35
CA ARG A 293 -21.51 -7.29 5.60
C ARG A 293 -20.90 -6.97 4.24
N LYS A 294 -19.63 -7.37 4.01
CA LYS A 294 -18.86 -7.05 2.81
C LYS A 294 -18.71 -5.54 2.61
N GLU A 295 -18.42 -4.84 3.68
CA GLU A 295 -18.31 -3.39 3.71
C GLU A 295 -17.00 -2.93 4.36
N MET A 296 -16.47 -1.81 3.86
CA MET A 296 -15.39 -1.05 4.48
C MET A 296 -15.83 0.40 4.67
N VAL A 297 -15.56 0.95 5.84
CA VAL A 297 -15.89 2.34 6.18
C VAL A 297 -14.60 3.09 6.50
N ILE A 298 -14.41 4.26 5.90
CA ILE A 298 -13.25 5.12 6.14
C ILE A 298 -13.73 6.47 6.67
N LEU A 299 -13.21 6.85 7.84
CA LEU A 299 -13.43 8.13 8.50
C LEU A 299 -12.10 8.73 8.94
N GLY A 300 -11.96 10.07 8.86
CA GLY A 300 -10.85 10.83 9.43
C GLY A 300 -9.51 10.72 8.70
N THR A 301 -9.45 10.07 7.56
CA THR A 301 -8.28 10.07 6.65
C THR A 301 -8.73 10.16 5.21
N GLN A 302 -8.05 10.99 4.44
CA GLN A 302 -8.29 11.16 3.00
C GLN A 302 -7.19 10.51 2.15
N TYR A 303 -6.25 9.80 2.78
CA TYR A 303 -5.20 9.09 2.07
C TYR A 303 -5.79 7.93 1.24
N ALA A 304 -5.67 8.02 -0.08
CA ALA A 304 -6.35 7.10 -0.99
C ALA A 304 -5.85 5.64 -0.87
N GLY A 305 -4.59 5.47 -0.46
CA GLY A 305 -3.99 4.16 -0.24
C GLY A 305 -4.72 3.26 0.77
N GLU A 306 -5.55 3.84 1.67
CA GLU A 306 -6.38 3.04 2.58
C GLU A 306 -7.44 2.22 1.84
N MET A 307 -8.05 2.77 0.79
CA MET A 307 -9.01 2.02 -0.04
C MET A 307 -8.34 0.85 -0.76
N LYS A 308 -7.21 1.12 -1.42
CA LYS A 308 -6.42 0.10 -2.13
C LYS A 308 -6.02 -1.03 -1.19
N LYS A 309 -5.36 -0.71 -0.10
CA LYS A 309 -4.82 -1.71 0.84
C LYS A 309 -5.90 -2.38 1.70
N GLY A 310 -7.02 -1.71 1.93
CA GLY A 310 -8.21 -2.34 2.52
C GLY A 310 -8.78 -3.43 1.63
N LEU A 311 -8.92 -3.18 0.33
CA LEU A 311 -9.33 -4.20 -0.64
C LEU A 311 -8.32 -5.35 -0.75
N PHE A 312 -7.02 -5.05 -0.64
CA PHE A 312 -6.01 -6.10 -0.61
C PHE A 312 -6.16 -7.02 0.61
N SER A 313 -6.47 -6.46 1.80
CA SER A 313 -6.80 -7.27 2.97
C SER A 313 -8.05 -8.16 2.71
N VAL A 314 -9.06 -7.62 2.04
CA VAL A 314 -10.24 -8.40 1.63
C VAL A 314 -9.85 -9.55 0.70
N MET A 315 -8.97 -9.32 -0.26
CA MET A 315 -8.44 -10.35 -1.15
C MET A 315 -7.62 -11.40 -0.38
N HIS A 316 -6.84 -10.99 0.62
CA HIS A 316 -6.12 -11.91 1.53
C HIS A 316 -7.03 -12.77 2.42
N TYR A 317 -8.30 -12.43 2.53
CA TYR A 317 -9.31 -13.25 3.16
C TYR A 317 -10.07 -14.12 2.16
N LEU A 318 -10.59 -13.52 1.08
CA LEU A 318 -11.50 -14.19 0.14
C LEU A 318 -10.79 -15.25 -0.72
N MET A 319 -9.58 -14.95 -1.19
CA MET A 319 -8.87 -15.81 -2.13
C MET A 319 -8.40 -17.12 -1.48
N PRO A 320 -7.77 -17.11 -0.28
CA PRO A 320 -7.41 -18.36 0.39
C PRO A 320 -8.61 -19.27 0.68
N LYS A 321 -9.78 -18.73 0.95
CA LYS A 321 -11.01 -19.52 1.11
C LYS A 321 -11.45 -20.22 -0.18
N ARG A 322 -10.99 -19.75 -1.33
CA ARG A 322 -11.20 -20.38 -2.65
C ARG A 322 -9.99 -21.22 -3.09
N GLN A 323 -9.05 -21.53 -2.18
CA GLN A 323 -7.79 -22.24 -2.46
C GLN A 323 -6.89 -21.48 -3.47
N ILE A 324 -7.00 -20.15 -3.50
CA ILE A 324 -6.17 -19.26 -4.31
C ILE A 324 -5.24 -18.50 -3.38
N LEU A 325 -3.94 -18.59 -3.63
CA LEU A 325 -2.94 -17.88 -2.83
C LEU A 325 -2.89 -16.41 -3.23
N SER A 326 -3.13 -15.50 -2.29
CA SER A 326 -2.94 -14.07 -2.45
C SER A 326 -1.55 -13.64 -1.96
N LEU A 327 -0.88 -12.76 -2.68
CA LEU A 327 0.53 -12.47 -2.54
C LEU A 327 0.80 -10.95 -2.58
N HIS A 328 1.58 -10.45 -1.62
CA HIS A 328 2.18 -9.13 -1.68
C HIS A 328 3.53 -9.24 -2.41
N SER A 329 3.47 -9.23 -3.72
CA SER A 329 4.62 -9.47 -4.59
C SER A 329 4.52 -8.70 -5.89
N GLY A 330 5.66 -8.33 -6.47
CA GLY A 330 5.76 -8.01 -7.89
C GLY A 330 5.77 -9.29 -8.73
N CYS A 331 5.45 -9.19 -10.01
CA CYS A 331 5.41 -10.33 -10.93
C CYS A 331 5.78 -9.90 -12.34
N ASN A 332 6.69 -10.63 -12.98
CA ASN A 332 7.02 -10.45 -14.39
C ASN A 332 7.11 -11.78 -15.13
N MET A 333 7.11 -11.71 -16.45
CA MET A 333 7.16 -12.87 -17.34
C MET A 333 8.18 -12.64 -18.44
N GLY A 334 9.07 -13.60 -18.64
CA GLY A 334 10.00 -13.61 -19.76
C GLY A 334 9.32 -13.88 -21.10
N LYS A 335 10.02 -13.64 -22.19
CA LYS A 335 9.52 -13.89 -23.57
C LYS A 335 9.22 -15.37 -23.83
N SER A 336 9.85 -16.27 -23.10
CA SER A 336 9.62 -17.72 -23.11
C SER A 336 8.46 -18.18 -22.25
N GLY A 337 7.79 -17.25 -21.55
CA GLY A 337 6.65 -17.54 -20.67
C GLY A 337 7.06 -17.91 -19.23
N ASP A 338 8.33 -17.80 -18.88
CA ASP A 338 8.81 -18.03 -17.52
C ASP A 338 8.40 -16.85 -16.59
N VAL A 339 7.71 -17.17 -15.53
CA VAL A 339 7.20 -16.20 -14.55
C VAL A 339 8.07 -16.20 -13.30
N ALA A 340 8.32 -15.01 -12.77
CA ALA A 340 8.97 -14.80 -11.49
C ALA A 340 8.12 -13.92 -10.55
N LEU A 341 8.04 -14.32 -9.28
CA LEU A 341 7.46 -13.54 -8.20
C LEU A 341 8.56 -12.88 -7.37
N PHE A 342 8.36 -11.63 -7.01
CA PHE A 342 9.29 -10.82 -6.21
C PHE A 342 8.61 -10.39 -4.93
N PHE A 343 9.06 -10.93 -3.81
CA PHE A 343 8.63 -10.49 -2.49
C PHE A 343 9.66 -9.55 -1.89
N GLY A 344 9.21 -8.57 -1.15
CA GLY A 344 10.12 -7.63 -0.48
C GLY A 344 9.36 -6.47 0.13
N LEU A 345 9.90 -5.95 1.21
CA LEU A 345 9.40 -4.75 1.87
C LEU A 345 9.87 -3.48 1.13
N SER A 346 9.39 -2.32 1.58
CA SER A 346 9.83 -1.04 1.03
C SER A 346 11.37 -0.90 1.11
N GLY A 347 11.98 -0.38 0.06
CA GLY A 347 13.43 -0.18 -0.01
C GLY A 347 14.26 -1.41 -0.38
N THR A 348 13.67 -2.61 -0.48
CA THR A 348 14.38 -3.83 -0.91
C THR A 348 14.57 -3.91 -2.43
N GLY A 349 13.90 -3.06 -3.20
CA GLY A 349 14.00 -3.04 -4.66
C GLY A 349 12.93 -3.86 -5.39
N LYS A 350 11.82 -4.23 -4.74
CA LYS A 350 10.74 -5.03 -5.35
C LYS A 350 10.30 -4.48 -6.70
N THR A 351 9.84 -3.22 -6.77
CA THR A 351 9.39 -2.57 -8.01
C THR A 351 10.54 -2.46 -9.02
N THR A 352 11.72 -2.00 -8.59
CA THR A 352 12.90 -1.81 -9.47
C THR A 352 13.37 -3.10 -10.13
N LEU A 353 13.27 -4.25 -9.43
CA LEU A 353 13.74 -5.54 -9.94
C LEU A 353 12.66 -6.32 -10.68
N SER A 354 11.38 -6.13 -10.36
CA SER A 354 10.27 -6.71 -11.12
C SER A 354 10.04 -5.99 -12.45
N THR A 355 10.40 -4.71 -12.55
CA THR A 355 10.35 -3.93 -13.79
C THR A 355 11.65 -4.13 -14.57
N ASP A 356 11.58 -4.87 -15.67
CA ASP A 356 12.70 -5.18 -16.56
C ASP A 356 12.26 -4.94 -18.01
N HIS A 357 13.05 -4.17 -18.76
CA HIS A 357 12.76 -3.86 -20.18
C HIS A 357 12.73 -5.10 -21.09
N ASN A 358 13.37 -6.19 -20.67
CA ASN A 358 13.41 -7.46 -21.42
C ASN A 358 12.27 -8.42 -21.05
N ARG A 359 11.47 -8.08 -20.03
CA ARG A 359 10.39 -8.92 -19.51
C ARG A 359 9.07 -8.15 -19.53
N TYR A 360 7.97 -8.87 -19.56
CA TYR A 360 6.63 -8.29 -19.46
C TYR A 360 6.24 -8.11 -18.00
N LEU A 361 5.82 -6.91 -17.61
CA LEU A 361 5.25 -6.66 -16.28
C LEU A 361 3.84 -7.27 -16.23
N ILE A 362 3.58 -8.15 -15.25
CA ILE A 362 2.23 -8.61 -14.89
C ILE A 362 1.65 -7.68 -13.83
N GLY A 363 2.45 -7.29 -12.85
CA GLY A 363 2.11 -6.29 -11.83
C GLY A 363 3.28 -6.04 -10.87
N ASP A 364 3.21 -4.94 -10.13
CA ASP A 364 4.33 -4.51 -9.27
C ASP A 364 4.11 -4.80 -7.78
N ASP A 365 2.86 -5.14 -7.33
CA ASP A 365 2.54 -5.13 -5.91
C ASP A 365 1.64 -6.28 -5.41
N GLU A 366 0.52 -6.61 -6.07
CA GLU A 366 -0.52 -7.50 -5.54
C GLU A 366 -0.95 -8.55 -6.56
N HIS A 367 -0.82 -9.84 -6.21
CA HIS A 367 -1.11 -10.95 -7.12
C HIS A 367 -1.89 -12.08 -6.46
N CYS A 368 -2.52 -12.90 -7.31
CA CYS A 368 -3.08 -14.19 -6.96
C CYS A 368 -2.34 -15.31 -7.71
N TRP A 369 -2.21 -16.48 -7.07
CA TRP A 369 -1.73 -17.68 -7.71
C TRP A 369 -2.80 -18.77 -7.58
N SER A 370 -3.55 -18.98 -8.65
CA SER A 370 -4.62 -19.97 -8.79
C SER A 370 -4.13 -21.27 -9.44
N GLU A 371 -5.03 -22.17 -9.75
CA GLU A 371 -4.71 -23.38 -10.53
C GLU A 371 -4.40 -23.10 -12.00
N SER A 372 -4.82 -21.96 -12.53
CA SER A 372 -4.53 -21.54 -13.91
C SER A 372 -3.22 -20.75 -14.06
N GLY A 373 -2.59 -20.35 -12.96
CA GLY A 373 -1.36 -19.54 -12.96
C GLY A 373 -1.49 -18.30 -12.08
N VAL A 374 -0.73 -17.25 -12.41
CA VAL A 374 -0.74 -15.99 -11.68
C VAL A 374 -1.61 -14.95 -12.36
N SER A 375 -2.22 -14.09 -11.55
CA SER A 375 -2.96 -12.92 -12.02
C SER A 375 -2.69 -11.72 -11.13
N ASN A 376 -2.64 -10.53 -11.72
CA ASN A 376 -2.59 -9.28 -10.96
C ASN A 376 -3.98 -9.02 -10.33
N ILE A 377 -4.01 -8.56 -9.10
CA ILE A 377 -5.25 -8.13 -8.43
C ILE A 377 -5.69 -6.77 -8.95
N GLU A 378 -4.74 -5.90 -9.30
CA GLU A 378 -4.95 -4.49 -9.58
C GLU A 378 -4.97 -4.15 -11.07
N GLY A 379 -5.57 -3.01 -11.38
CA GLY A 379 -5.58 -2.42 -12.73
C GLY A 379 -4.57 -1.29 -12.92
N GLY A 380 -3.73 -0.99 -11.93
CA GLY A 380 -2.78 0.12 -11.96
C GLY A 380 -1.59 -0.06 -11.04
N CYS A 381 -0.74 0.96 -11.00
CA CYS A 381 0.44 1.02 -10.16
C CYS A 381 0.37 2.23 -9.22
N TYR A 382 0.89 2.08 -8.00
CA TYR A 382 0.94 3.11 -6.98
C TYR A 382 2.36 3.31 -6.47
N ALA A 383 3.15 4.03 -7.26
CA ALA A 383 4.57 4.20 -7.04
C ALA A 383 4.91 5.34 -6.08
N LYS A 384 5.98 5.20 -5.30
CA LYS A 384 6.63 6.33 -4.63
C LYS A 384 7.26 7.22 -5.69
N CYS A 385 7.15 8.54 -5.51
CA CYS A 385 7.78 9.50 -6.41
C CYS A 385 8.71 10.50 -5.71
N ILE A 386 9.04 10.27 -4.43
CA ILE A 386 10.11 11.02 -3.78
C ILE A 386 11.46 10.69 -4.45
N ASP A 387 12.25 11.70 -4.74
CA ASP A 387 13.54 11.62 -5.44
C ASP A 387 13.46 10.91 -6.82
N LEU A 388 12.27 10.84 -7.43
CA LEU A 388 12.04 10.26 -8.75
C LEU A 388 12.84 11.00 -9.82
N SER A 389 13.60 10.26 -10.62
CA SER A 389 14.31 10.80 -11.77
C SER A 389 14.09 9.94 -13.01
N ARG A 390 14.20 10.57 -14.18
CA ARG A 390 14.06 9.90 -15.47
C ARG A 390 15.14 8.85 -15.70
N GLU A 391 16.32 9.08 -15.16
CA GLU A 391 17.50 8.23 -15.32
C GLU A 391 17.37 6.93 -14.53
N ASN A 392 16.79 7.02 -13.32
CA ASN A 392 16.69 5.88 -12.42
C ASN A 392 15.46 5.03 -12.69
N GLU A 393 14.31 5.67 -12.94
CA GLU A 393 13.01 5.00 -13.09
C GLU A 393 12.22 5.58 -14.28
N PRO A 394 12.70 5.36 -15.52
CA PRO A 394 12.14 5.95 -16.73
C PRO A 394 10.68 5.56 -16.98
N ASP A 395 10.28 4.34 -16.62
CA ASP A 395 8.91 3.86 -16.84
C ASP A 395 7.91 4.59 -15.94
N ILE A 396 8.23 4.77 -14.65
CA ILE A 396 7.40 5.54 -13.73
C ILE A 396 7.35 7.01 -14.16
N TRP A 397 8.52 7.58 -14.53
CA TRP A 397 8.61 8.95 -15.02
C TRP A 397 7.70 9.21 -16.21
N ASN A 398 7.72 8.32 -17.20
CA ASN A 398 6.91 8.42 -18.42
C ASN A 398 5.43 8.08 -18.21
N ALA A 399 5.08 7.37 -17.15
CA ALA A 399 3.70 7.09 -16.76
C ALA A 399 3.00 8.29 -16.13
N ILE A 400 3.77 9.32 -15.67
CA ILE A 400 3.20 10.53 -15.08
C ILE A 400 2.73 11.48 -16.17
N LYS A 401 1.48 11.30 -16.60
CA LYS A 401 0.81 12.04 -17.65
C LYS A 401 -0.68 12.21 -17.34
N PHE A 402 -1.48 12.72 -18.28
CA PHE A 402 -2.93 12.80 -18.11
C PHE A 402 -3.53 11.46 -17.68
N GLY A 403 -4.40 11.49 -16.68
CA GLY A 403 -4.99 10.32 -16.02
C GLY A 403 -4.27 9.92 -14.71
N THR A 404 -2.99 10.26 -14.54
CA THR A 404 -2.24 9.99 -13.31
C THR A 404 -2.66 10.93 -12.19
N VAL A 405 -2.77 10.39 -10.98
CA VAL A 405 -2.91 11.14 -9.73
C VAL A 405 -1.55 11.25 -9.05
N LEU A 406 -1.13 12.46 -8.73
CA LEU A 406 0.03 12.75 -7.89
C LEU A 406 -0.44 13.22 -6.52
N GLU A 407 -0.15 12.44 -5.48
CA GLU A 407 -0.52 12.78 -4.11
C GLU A 407 0.62 13.48 -3.38
N ASN A 408 0.29 14.62 -2.76
CA ASN A 408 1.14 15.34 -1.80
C ASN A 408 2.48 15.83 -2.38
N VAL A 409 2.58 15.96 -3.69
CA VAL A 409 3.77 16.51 -4.35
C VAL A 409 3.84 18.03 -4.22
N VAL A 410 5.04 18.58 -4.28
CA VAL A 410 5.30 20.01 -4.37
C VAL A 410 5.62 20.39 -5.81
N PHE A 411 5.11 21.50 -6.30
CA PHE A 411 5.31 21.97 -7.67
C PHE A 411 5.43 23.50 -7.74
N ASP A 412 6.06 23.98 -8.80
CA ASP A 412 6.10 25.41 -9.11
C ASP A 412 4.71 25.89 -9.54
N GLU A 413 4.22 26.98 -8.96
CA GLU A 413 2.87 27.48 -9.20
C GLU A 413 2.65 27.98 -10.64
N HIS A 414 3.67 28.53 -11.28
CA HIS A 414 3.58 29.10 -12.63
C HIS A 414 3.89 28.09 -13.71
N ALA A 415 5.05 27.42 -13.59
CA ALA A 415 5.51 26.47 -14.59
C ALA A 415 4.85 25.08 -14.45
N ARG A 416 4.24 24.79 -13.31
CA ARG A 416 3.57 23.54 -12.99
C ARG A 416 4.49 22.32 -12.98
N TYR A 417 5.81 22.53 -12.91
CA TYR A 417 6.78 21.44 -12.73
C TYR A 417 6.78 20.95 -11.31
N VAL A 418 6.76 19.61 -11.17
CA VAL A 418 6.82 18.92 -9.87
C VAL A 418 8.27 18.85 -9.42
N ASP A 419 8.50 19.20 -8.17
CA ASP A 419 9.78 18.99 -7.48
C ASP A 419 9.71 17.69 -6.65
N TYR A 420 10.15 16.59 -7.23
CA TYR A 420 10.12 15.29 -6.57
C TYR A 420 11.11 15.16 -5.40
N SER A 421 12.07 16.10 -5.26
CA SER A 421 13.01 16.09 -4.13
C SER A 421 12.47 16.82 -2.89
N ASP A 422 11.38 17.56 -3.03
CA ASP A 422 10.82 18.34 -1.94
C ASP A 422 10.01 17.47 -0.96
N LYS A 423 10.47 17.44 0.28
CA LYS A 423 9.90 16.69 1.41
C LYS A 423 9.09 17.57 2.37
N SER A 424 8.79 18.82 1.99
CA SER A 424 8.13 19.78 2.90
C SER A 424 6.70 19.39 3.26
N VAL A 425 5.99 18.69 2.38
CA VAL A 425 4.67 18.12 2.66
C VAL A 425 4.83 16.74 3.30
N THR A 426 5.55 15.84 2.64
CA THR A 426 5.78 14.47 3.09
C THR A 426 6.92 13.82 2.30
N GLU A 427 7.55 12.81 2.89
CA GLU A 427 8.44 11.89 2.15
C GLU A 427 7.66 10.79 1.41
N ASN A 428 6.35 10.65 1.68
CA ASN A 428 5.48 9.65 1.07
C ASN A 428 4.66 10.24 -0.09
N THR A 429 5.33 10.92 -1.02
CA THR A 429 4.71 11.37 -2.25
C THR A 429 4.44 10.20 -3.19
N ARG A 430 3.28 10.18 -3.86
CA ARG A 430 2.82 9.03 -4.64
C ARG A 430 2.31 9.42 -6.02
N ALA A 431 2.48 8.49 -6.96
CA ALA A 431 1.88 8.52 -8.28
C ALA A 431 1.01 7.27 -8.49
N ALA A 432 -0.28 7.47 -8.77
CA ALA A 432 -1.21 6.40 -9.14
C ALA A 432 -1.60 6.52 -10.60
N TYR A 433 -1.34 5.48 -11.39
CA TYR A 433 -1.60 5.46 -12.82
C TYR A 433 -2.08 4.08 -13.30
N PRO A 434 -2.83 4.02 -14.40
CA PRO A 434 -3.24 2.76 -15.01
C PRO A 434 -2.04 1.92 -15.44
N ILE A 435 -2.09 0.61 -15.28
CA ILE A 435 -0.96 -0.29 -15.56
C ILE A 435 -0.52 -0.25 -17.03
N GLU A 436 -1.45 0.01 -17.94
CA GLU A 436 -1.18 0.16 -19.38
C GLU A 436 -0.32 1.38 -19.74
N TYR A 437 0.02 2.23 -18.76
CA TYR A 437 0.98 3.32 -18.97
C TYR A 437 2.42 2.82 -18.97
N ILE A 438 2.66 1.60 -18.50
CA ILE A 438 3.96 0.93 -18.57
C ILE A 438 4.11 0.25 -19.93
N PRO A 439 5.17 0.56 -20.71
CA PRO A 439 5.29 0.14 -22.11
C PRO A 439 5.26 -1.37 -22.36
N ASN A 440 5.87 -2.16 -21.46
CA ASN A 440 5.98 -3.62 -21.58
C ASN A 440 5.08 -4.37 -20.59
N VAL A 441 3.92 -3.81 -20.29
CA VAL A 441 2.90 -4.51 -19.52
C VAL A 441 2.30 -5.66 -20.34
N LYS A 442 2.04 -6.79 -19.67
CA LYS A 442 1.26 -7.88 -20.24
C LYS A 442 -0.23 -7.65 -19.99
N LEU A 443 -0.98 -7.49 -21.08
CA LEU A 443 -2.44 -7.40 -21.01
C LEU A 443 -3.08 -8.62 -21.69
N PRO A 444 -4.06 -9.30 -21.09
CA PRO A 444 -4.46 -9.17 -19.68
C PRO A 444 -3.32 -9.55 -18.72
N CYS A 445 -3.35 -8.98 -17.50
CA CYS A 445 -2.29 -9.16 -16.51
C CYS A 445 -2.36 -10.54 -15.84
N VAL A 446 -2.15 -11.58 -16.62
CA VAL A 446 -2.11 -12.99 -16.20
C VAL A 446 -0.90 -13.69 -16.80
N GLY A 447 -0.42 -14.73 -16.13
CA GLY A 447 0.71 -15.55 -16.61
C GLY A 447 0.60 -16.99 -16.13
N PRO A 448 1.41 -17.90 -16.69
CA PRO A 448 1.48 -19.27 -16.23
C PRO A 448 2.06 -19.37 -14.82
N HIS A 449 2.20 -20.60 -14.31
CA HIS A 449 2.77 -20.83 -12.98
C HIS A 449 4.21 -20.33 -12.87
N PRO A 450 4.58 -19.67 -11.77
CA PRO A 450 5.93 -19.18 -11.53
C PRO A 450 6.97 -20.30 -11.58
N LYS A 451 8.12 -19.97 -12.15
CA LYS A 451 9.35 -20.80 -12.08
C LYS A 451 10.24 -20.39 -10.92
N ASN A 452 10.21 -19.11 -10.55
CA ASN A 452 11.05 -18.54 -9.52
C ASN A 452 10.24 -17.75 -8.51
N VAL A 453 10.52 -18.00 -7.23
CA VAL A 453 10.01 -17.25 -6.07
C VAL A 453 11.20 -16.55 -5.43
N ILE A 454 11.29 -15.24 -5.61
CA ILE A 454 12.45 -14.42 -5.22
C ILE A 454 12.07 -13.61 -3.97
N LEU A 455 12.74 -13.90 -2.86
CA LEU A 455 12.58 -13.21 -1.60
C LEU A 455 13.69 -12.16 -1.48
N LEU A 456 13.32 -10.88 -1.53
CA LEU A 456 14.25 -9.77 -1.44
C LEU A 456 14.45 -9.37 0.03
N ALA A 457 15.69 -9.33 0.47
CA ALA A 457 16.10 -8.77 1.75
C ALA A 457 16.98 -7.54 1.48
N CYS A 458 16.94 -6.56 2.39
CA CYS A 458 17.92 -5.48 2.45
C CYS A 458 18.64 -5.59 3.79
N ASP A 459 19.67 -6.43 3.84
CA ASP A 459 20.43 -6.70 5.07
C ASP A 459 21.42 -5.57 5.35
N ALA A 460 21.18 -4.81 6.41
CA ALA A 460 22.08 -3.75 6.85
C ALA A 460 23.13 -4.23 7.88
N PHE A 461 23.07 -5.52 8.27
CA PHE A 461 24.11 -6.15 9.09
C PHE A 461 25.28 -6.65 8.24
N GLY A 462 25.09 -6.81 6.93
CA GLY A 462 26.14 -7.19 5.98
C GLY A 462 26.58 -8.64 6.06
N VAL A 463 25.74 -9.53 6.57
CA VAL A 463 26.05 -10.96 6.83
C VAL A 463 25.27 -11.93 5.94
N LEU A 464 24.18 -11.47 5.29
CA LEU A 464 23.47 -12.30 4.33
C LEU A 464 24.16 -12.27 2.96
N PRO A 465 24.25 -13.42 2.27
CA PRO A 465 24.84 -13.49 0.94
C PRO A 465 24.00 -12.74 -0.10
N PRO A 466 24.61 -12.23 -1.20
CA PRO A 466 23.90 -11.57 -2.27
C PRO A 466 22.83 -12.44 -2.92
N VAL A 467 23.04 -13.75 -2.98
CA VAL A 467 22.06 -14.72 -3.49
C VAL A 467 22.23 -16.07 -2.81
N SER A 468 21.09 -16.73 -2.55
CA SER A 468 21.05 -18.11 -2.09
C SER A 468 19.91 -18.85 -2.75
N LYS A 469 20.16 -20.10 -3.12
CA LYS A 469 19.10 -21.04 -3.46
C LYS A 469 18.51 -21.59 -2.15
N LEU A 470 17.20 -21.64 -2.06
CA LEU A 470 16.50 -22.07 -0.86
C LEU A 470 15.87 -23.44 -1.05
N SER A 471 15.94 -24.28 -0.03
CA SER A 471 15.05 -25.43 0.09
C SER A 471 13.60 -24.94 0.26
N LEU A 472 12.63 -25.83 0.13
CA LEU A 472 11.23 -25.47 0.33
C LEU A 472 10.99 -24.96 1.76
N SER A 473 11.51 -25.65 2.76
CA SER A 473 11.40 -25.25 4.16
C SER A 473 12.07 -23.91 4.44
N GLN A 474 13.26 -23.67 3.89
CA GLN A 474 13.94 -22.36 3.98
C GLN A 474 13.13 -21.27 3.30
N THR A 475 12.51 -21.56 2.14
CA THR A 475 11.64 -20.58 1.46
C THR A 475 10.47 -20.20 2.37
N MET A 476 9.82 -21.17 3.02
CA MET A 476 8.72 -20.91 3.96
C MET A 476 9.19 -20.12 5.20
N TYR A 477 10.35 -20.47 5.75
CA TYR A 477 10.93 -19.78 6.89
C TYR A 477 11.20 -18.30 6.60
N HIS A 478 11.85 -18.01 5.47
CA HIS A 478 12.12 -16.64 5.05
C HIS A 478 10.87 -15.90 4.60
N PHE A 479 9.91 -16.57 3.98
CA PHE A 479 8.61 -15.99 3.61
C PHE A 479 7.79 -15.59 4.85
N ILE A 480 7.69 -16.48 5.85
CA ILE A 480 7.00 -16.14 7.12
C ILE A 480 7.76 -15.03 7.85
N SER A 481 9.08 -15.03 7.83
CA SER A 481 9.88 -14.00 8.49
C SER A 481 9.73 -12.62 7.84
N GLY A 482 9.78 -12.53 6.51
CA GLY A 482 9.64 -11.28 5.77
C GLY A 482 10.66 -10.24 6.21
N TYR A 483 11.96 -10.60 6.18
CA TYR A 483 13.03 -9.81 6.76
C TYR A 483 13.49 -8.65 5.88
N THR A 484 13.73 -7.53 6.53
CA THR A 484 14.56 -6.43 6.04
C THR A 484 15.25 -5.73 7.21
N ALA A 485 16.12 -4.77 6.95
CA ALA A 485 16.70 -3.93 7.99
C ALA A 485 16.37 -2.45 7.75
N LEU A 486 16.03 -1.75 8.82
CA LEU A 486 15.95 -0.30 8.87
C LEU A 486 17.36 0.25 9.14
N VAL A 487 17.71 1.34 8.47
CA VAL A 487 19.02 2.00 8.62
C VAL A 487 18.85 3.44 9.11
N ALA A 488 19.92 3.99 9.69
CA ALA A 488 19.93 5.37 10.15
C ALA A 488 19.51 6.35 9.05
N GLY A 489 18.62 7.29 9.37
CA GLY A 489 18.10 8.28 8.43
C GLY A 489 16.90 7.80 7.59
N THR A 490 16.45 6.55 7.73
CA THR A 490 15.22 6.06 7.10
C THR A 490 13.99 6.31 7.95
N GLU A 491 14.17 6.39 9.28
CA GLU A 491 13.14 6.77 10.26
C GLU A 491 13.74 7.62 11.38
N GLU A 492 12.91 8.49 11.97
CA GLU A 492 13.34 9.35 13.07
C GLU A 492 13.72 8.50 14.32
N GLY A 493 14.92 8.69 14.83
CA GLY A 493 15.40 8.00 16.03
C GLY A 493 16.22 6.73 15.78
N ILE A 494 16.32 6.24 14.55
CA ILE A 494 17.16 5.09 14.19
C ILE A 494 18.62 5.54 14.04
N LYS A 495 19.49 5.03 14.92
CA LYS A 495 20.93 5.33 14.93
C LYS A 495 21.78 4.17 14.44
N GLU A 496 21.29 2.95 14.63
CA GLU A 496 21.97 1.70 14.24
C GLU A 496 21.02 0.84 13.42
N PRO A 497 21.52 -0.10 12.60
CA PRO A 497 20.68 -1.04 11.85
C PRO A 497 19.77 -1.84 12.78
N GLN A 498 18.49 -1.88 12.46
CA GLN A 498 17.49 -2.67 13.18
C GLN A 498 16.84 -3.69 12.25
N ALA A 499 16.80 -4.94 12.69
CA ALA A 499 16.06 -5.97 11.97
C ALA A 499 14.56 -5.70 12.07
N THR A 500 13.89 -5.75 10.94
CA THR A 500 12.44 -5.63 10.83
C THR A 500 11.87 -6.86 10.16
N PHE A 501 10.76 -7.35 10.68
CA PHE A 501 10.10 -8.55 10.19
C PHE A 501 8.64 -8.23 9.87
N SER A 502 8.20 -8.62 8.69
CA SER A 502 6.82 -8.47 8.25
C SER A 502 6.33 -9.78 7.64
N ALA A 503 5.51 -10.51 8.38
CA ALA A 503 5.07 -11.84 8.00
C ALA A 503 4.52 -11.87 6.56
N CYS A 504 4.98 -12.83 5.77
CA CYS A 504 4.64 -12.99 4.35
C CYS A 504 4.95 -11.75 3.50
N PHE A 505 5.90 -10.89 3.92
CA PHE A 505 6.21 -9.58 3.33
C PHE A 505 5.01 -8.62 3.26
N GLY A 506 3.95 -8.90 4.01
CA GLY A 506 2.69 -8.16 3.96
C GLY A 506 1.89 -8.21 5.26
N ALA A 507 2.57 -8.24 6.43
CA ALA A 507 1.93 -8.41 7.73
C ALA A 507 0.73 -7.48 7.96
N ALA A 508 0.82 -6.21 7.52
CA ALA A 508 -0.25 -5.23 7.70
C ALA A 508 -1.54 -5.56 6.93
N PHE A 509 -1.50 -6.51 5.99
CA PHE A 509 -2.61 -6.80 5.07
C PHE A 509 -3.19 -8.18 5.25
N ILE A 510 -2.41 -9.14 5.78
CA ILE A 510 -2.86 -10.52 5.93
C ILE A 510 -3.98 -10.63 6.97
N MET A 511 -4.95 -11.47 6.68
CA MET A 511 -6.13 -11.68 7.52
C MET A 511 -6.06 -13.01 8.27
N LEU A 512 -5.51 -14.04 7.62
CA LEU A 512 -5.32 -15.36 8.19
C LEU A 512 -3.92 -15.48 8.82
N HIS A 513 -3.71 -16.51 9.60
CA HIS A 513 -2.38 -16.76 10.17
C HIS A 513 -1.33 -16.99 9.07
N PRO A 514 -0.09 -16.45 9.21
CA PRO A 514 0.97 -16.54 8.19
C PRO A 514 1.26 -17.96 7.70
N THR A 515 1.17 -18.95 8.57
CA THR A 515 1.38 -20.37 8.22
C THR A 515 0.40 -20.89 7.17
N LYS A 516 -0.81 -20.32 7.07
CA LYS A 516 -1.76 -20.69 6.02
C LYS A 516 -1.30 -20.26 4.63
N TYR A 517 -0.80 -19.04 4.51
CA TYR A 517 -0.23 -18.56 3.25
C TYR A 517 1.04 -19.31 2.88
N ALA A 518 1.89 -19.62 3.87
CA ALA A 518 3.10 -20.41 3.68
C ALA A 518 2.79 -21.85 3.23
N ALA A 519 1.78 -22.51 3.82
CA ALA A 519 1.34 -23.84 3.40
C ALA A 519 0.86 -23.85 1.95
N MET A 520 0.03 -22.87 1.56
CA MET A 520 -0.43 -22.74 0.18
C MET A 520 0.71 -22.42 -0.80
N LEU A 521 1.69 -21.59 -0.39
CA LEU A 521 2.87 -21.30 -1.21
C LEU A 521 3.72 -22.56 -1.40
N SER A 522 3.93 -23.33 -0.33
CA SER A 522 4.66 -24.60 -0.35
C SER A 522 4.01 -25.59 -1.32
N GLU A 523 2.70 -25.80 -1.22
CA GLU A 523 1.94 -26.68 -2.09
C GLU A 523 2.07 -26.28 -3.56
N LYS A 524 1.85 -24.99 -3.86
CA LYS A 524 1.97 -24.49 -5.23
C LYS A 524 3.39 -24.59 -5.78
N MET A 525 4.41 -24.33 -4.98
CA MET A 525 5.81 -24.48 -5.40
C MET A 525 6.15 -25.96 -5.70
N GLN A 526 5.68 -26.89 -4.87
CA GLN A 526 5.87 -28.33 -5.10
C GLN A 526 5.16 -28.80 -6.36
N ASN A 527 3.88 -28.45 -6.50
CA ASN A 527 3.06 -28.90 -7.63
C ASN A 527 3.56 -28.39 -8.98
N HIS A 528 4.17 -27.21 -9.01
CA HIS A 528 4.60 -26.56 -10.25
C HIS A 528 6.12 -26.45 -10.42
N GLY A 529 6.89 -27.00 -9.50
CA GLY A 529 8.35 -27.06 -9.60
C GLY A 529 9.03 -25.70 -9.53
N ALA A 530 8.49 -24.75 -8.75
CA ALA A 530 9.09 -23.44 -8.56
C ALA A 530 10.27 -23.49 -7.59
N THR A 531 11.33 -22.73 -7.89
CA THR A 531 12.53 -22.62 -7.05
C THR A 531 12.48 -21.36 -6.21
N GLY A 532 12.80 -21.49 -4.92
CA GLY A 532 12.94 -20.36 -3.99
C GLY A 532 14.35 -19.77 -4.00
N TRP A 533 14.45 -18.46 -3.94
CA TRP A 533 15.69 -17.70 -3.91
C TRP A 533 15.63 -16.63 -2.83
N LEU A 534 16.72 -16.46 -2.06
CA LEU A 534 16.92 -15.28 -1.21
C LEU A 534 17.92 -14.37 -1.91
N VAL A 535 17.54 -13.12 -2.16
CA VAL A 535 18.40 -12.12 -2.80
C VAL A 535 18.58 -10.93 -1.87
N ASN A 536 19.81 -10.66 -1.46
CA ASN A 536 20.14 -9.53 -0.59
C ASN A 536 20.52 -8.31 -1.42
N THR A 537 19.78 -7.23 -1.27
CA THR A 537 20.04 -5.91 -1.89
C THR A 537 20.68 -4.91 -0.92
N GLY A 538 21.05 -5.37 0.27
CA GLY A 538 21.62 -4.57 1.35
C GLY A 538 23.14 -4.42 1.29
N TRP A 539 23.82 -4.65 2.40
CA TRP A 539 25.24 -4.41 2.59
C TRP A 539 26.09 -5.69 2.51
N SER A 540 27.35 -5.51 2.20
CA SER A 540 28.37 -6.55 2.18
C SER A 540 29.71 -5.96 2.65
N GLY A 541 30.59 -6.82 3.20
CA GLY A 541 31.91 -6.42 3.69
C GLY A 541 31.90 -5.62 4.99
N GLY A 542 30.79 -5.63 5.70
CA GLY A 542 30.55 -4.92 6.95
C GLY A 542 29.10 -4.47 7.06
N SER A 543 28.67 -4.06 8.25
CA SER A 543 27.35 -3.50 8.47
C SER A 543 27.23 -2.09 7.89
N TYR A 544 25.99 -1.54 7.90
CA TYR A 544 25.75 -0.13 7.55
C TYR A 544 26.72 0.80 8.29
N GLY A 545 27.39 1.68 7.54
CA GLY A 545 28.41 2.59 8.05
C GLY A 545 29.85 2.07 7.97
N THR A 546 30.07 0.75 7.83
CA THR A 546 31.39 0.13 7.65
C THR A 546 31.53 -0.62 6.34
N GLY A 547 30.49 -1.37 5.97
CA GLY A 547 30.42 -2.04 4.68
C GLY A 547 29.90 -1.14 3.57
N SER A 548 29.72 -1.70 2.39
CA SER A 548 29.14 -1.01 1.23
C SER A 548 27.88 -1.72 0.73
N ARG A 549 26.91 -0.93 0.26
CA ARG A 549 25.70 -1.48 -0.33
C ARG A 549 26.02 -2.26 -1.61
N ILE A 550 25.45 -3.44 -1.77
CA ILE A 550 25.57 -4.25 -2.97
C ILE A 550 25.09 -3.44 -4.17
N LYS A 551 25.93 -3.36 -5.21
CA LYS A 551 25.63 -2.56 -6.41
C LYS A 551 24.40 -3.11 -7.12
N LEU A 552 23.47 -2.24 -7.52
CA LEU A 552 22.28 -2.63 -8.29
C LEU A 552 22.64 -3.41 -9.57
N THR A 553 23.78 -3.09 -10.20
CA THR A 553 24.27 -3.82 -11.37
C THR A 553 24.57 -5.30 -11.07
N TYR A 554 25.06 -5.61 -9.86
CA TYR A 554 25.29 -6.99 -9.43
C TYR A 554 23.96 -7.69 -9.12
N THR A 555 23.06 -7.00 -8.44
CA THR A 555 21.72 -7.55 -8.15
C THR A 555 20.99 -7.87 -9.46
N ARG A 556 21.02 -7.01 -10.47
CA ARG A 556 20.41 -7.28 -11.79
C ARG A 556 21.03 -8.50 -12.46
N LYS A 557 22.36 -8.66 -12.44
CA LYS A 557 23.02 -9.86 -12.96
C LYS A 557 22.62 -11.14 -12.23
N ILE A 558 22.42 -11.07 -10.91
CA ILE A 558 21.89 -12.19 -10.12
C ILE A 558 20.48 -12.56 -10.61
N ILE A 559 19.62 -11.58 -10.77
CA ILE A 559 18.25 -11.79 -11.28
C ILE A 559 18.29 -12.38 -12.68
N ASP A 560 19.15 -11.90 -13.58
CA ASP A 560 19.33 -12.45 -14.91
C ASP A 560 19.81 -13.93 -14.87
N ALA A 561 20.73 -14.25 -13.96
CA ALA A 561 21.21 -15.61 -13.75
C ALA A 561 20.12 -16.55 -13.17
N ILE A 562 19.22 -16.03 -12.34
CA ILE A 562 18.03 -16.76 -11.87
C ILE A 562 17.09 -17.01 -13.06
N HIS A 563 16.79 -15.99 -13.85
CA HIS A 563 15.86 -16.09 -14.99
C HIS A 563 16.35 -17.00 -16.10
N SER A 564 17.65 -16.96 -16.40
CA SER A 564 18.26 -17.84 -17.41
C SER A 564 18.35 -19.30 -16.96
N GLY A 565 18.18 -19.57 -15.66
CA GLY A 565 18.35 -20.90 -15.07
C GLY A 565 19.81 -21.30 -14.87
N SER A 566 20.79 -20.42 -15.14
CA SER A 566 22.21 -20.73 -14.96
C SER A 566 22.54 -21.12 -13.52
N LEU A 567 21.86 -20.50 -12.55
CA LEU A 567 22.01 -20.83 -11.14
C LEU A 567 21.39 -22.17 -10.74
N LEU A 568 20.53 -22.79 -11.52
CA LEU A 568 19.99 -24.12 -11.18
C LEU A 568 21.06 -25.21 -11.24
N ASN A 569 22.07 -25.02 -12.08
CA ASN A 569 23.15 -25.97 -12.31
C ASN A 569 24.51 -25.51 -11.76
N ALA A 570 24.54 -24.43 -10.97
CA ALA A 570 25.76 -23.93 -10.36
C ALA A 570 26.27 -24.86 -9.26
N GLU A 571 27.56 -24.75 -8.92
CA GLU A 571 28.12 -25.36 -7.73
C GLU A 571 27.78 -24.51 -6.51
N TYR A 572 27.36 -25.17 -5.43
CA TYR A 572 26.92 -24.52 -4.19
C TYR A 572 27.77 -24.87 -2.99
N LYS A 573 27.96 -23.89 -2.11
CA LYS A 573 28.52 -24.08 -0.78
C LYS A 573 27.44 -23.77 0.26
N LYS A 574 27.31 -24.61 1.28
CA LYS A 574 26.35 -24.39 2.37
C LYS A 574 26.96 -23.53 3.49
N THR A 575 26.22 -22.51 3.96
CA THR A 575 26.62 -21.69 5.11
C THR A 575 26.30 -22.38 6.44
N GLU A 576 27.04 -22.02 7.52
CA GLU A 576 26.94 -22.73 8.79
C GLU A 576 25.67 -22.41 9.58
N ILE A 577 25.30 -21.13 9.74
CA ILE A 577 24.21 -20.71 10.66
C ILE A 577 22.82 -20.83 10.01
N PHE A 578 22.64 -20.26 8.83
CA PHE A 578 21.35 -20.31 8.12
C PHE A 578 21.24 -21.51 7.18
N GLY A 579 22.28 -22.29 7.00
CA GLY A 579 22.30 -23.44 6.10
C GLY A 579 22.03 -23.06 4.63
N LEU A 580 22.26 -21.81 4.23
CA LEU A 580 21.96 -21.30 2.90
C LEU A 580 22.92 -21.88 1.85
N GLU A 581 22.39 -22.29 0.71
CA GLU A 581 23.17 -22.71 -0.45
C GLU A 581 23.56 -21.48 -1.28
N ILE A 582 24.85 -21.11 -1.25
CA ILE A 582 25.41 -19.98 -1.98
C ILE A 582 26.20 -20.45 -3.19
N PRO A 583 25.99 -19.87 -4.40
CA PRO A 583 26.76 -20.25 -5.59
C PRO A 583 28.22 -19.85 -5.42
N THR A 584 29.14 -20.69 -5.91
CA THR A 584 30.58 -20.39 -5.88
C THR A 584 30.97 -19.34 -6.91
N GLU A 585 30.25 -19.25 -8.00
CA GLU A 585 30.46 -18.29 -9.08
C GLU A 585 29.13 -17.78 -9.63
N VAL A 586 29.08 -16.50 -10.00
CA VAL A 586 28.03 -15.87 -10.80
C VAL A 586 28.70 -14.97 -11.83
N GLU A 587 28.33 -15.10 -13.10
CA GLU A 587 28.93 -14.35 -14.20
C GLU A 587 28.90 -12.83 -13.95
N GLY A 588 30.09 -12.22 -13.98
CA GLY A 588 30.28 -10.78 -13.82
C GLY A 588 30.06 -10.24 -12.40
N ILE A 589 30.13 -11.12 -11.40
CA ILE A 589 30.09 -10.77 -9.98
C ILE A 589 31.40 -11.24 -9.32
N PRO A 590 32.08 -10.39 -8.53
CA PRO A 590 33.25 -10.82 -7.78
C PRO A 590 32.89 -11.96 -6.80
N SER A 591 33.65 -13.06 -6.85
CA SER A 591 33.38 -14.24 -6.02
C SER A 591 33.53 -13.96 -4.53
N GLU A 592 34.32 -12.94 -4.17
CA GLU A 592 34.55 -12.53 -2.78
C GLU A 592 33.27 -12.06 -2.09
N ILE A 593 32.31 -11.44 -2.83
CA ILE A 593 31.06 -10.96 -2.24
C ILE A 593 30.00 -12.05 -2.12
N LEU A 594 30.11 -13.14 -2.89
CA LEU A 594 29.13 -14.23 -2.87
C LEU A 594 29.12 -14.94 -1.51
N ASN A 595 30.28 -15.09 -0.89
CA ASN A 595 30.37 -15.53 0.50
C ASN A 595 30.65 -14.30 1.39
N PRO A 596 29.69 -13.80 2.17
CA PRO A 596 29.84 -12.59 2.98
C PRO A 596 31.05 -12.65 3.94
N GLU A 597 31.34 -13.81 4.49
CA GLU A 597 32.51 -14.01 5.35
C GLU A 597 33.81 -13.55 4.67
N ASN A 598 33.99 -13.83 3.37
CA ASN A 598 35.19 -13.46 2.64
C ASN A 598 35.33 -11.95 2.46
N ALA A 599 34.22 -11.24 2.41
CA ALA A 599 34.19 -9.79 2.23
C ALA A 599 34.47 -9.00 3.53
N TRP A 600 34.37 -9.63 4.71
CA TRP A 600 34.65 -8.98 5.98
C TRP A 600 36.16 -9.06 6.32
N SER A 601 36.71 -7.94 6.77
CA SER A 601 38.10 -7.87 7.24
C SER A 601 38.28 -8.57 8.60
N ASP A 602 37.29 -8.48 9.48
CA ASP A 602 37.26 -9.11 10.80
C ASP A 602 36.25 -10.27 10.82
N LYS A 603 36.77 -11.52 10.82
CA LYS A 603 35.96 -12.74 10.84
C LYS A 603 35.22 -12.96 12.15
N ASN A 604 35.76 -12.50 13.27
CA ASN A 604 35.11 -12.63 14.57
C ASN A 604 33.91 -11.70 14.63
N ALA A 605 34.08 -10.44 14.20
CA ALA A 605 32.96 -9.48 14.10
C ALA A 605 31.87 -9.98 13.15
N TYR A 606 32.24 -10.62 12.03
CA TYR A 606 31.28 -11.27 11.13
C TYR A 606 30.47 -12.34 11.86
N ASN A 607 31.12 -13.28 12.54
CA ASN A 607 30.47 -14.38 13.24
C ASN A 607 29.55 -13.89 14.37
N GLU A 608 29.99 -12.91 15.15
CA GLU A 608 29.17 -12.31 16.21
C GLU A 608 27.90 -11.65 15.62
N THR A 609 28.05 -10.92 14.52
CA THR A 609 26.93 -10.25 13.85
C THR A 609 25.97 -11.26 13.21
N LEU A 610 26.49 -12.34 12.61
CA LEU A 610 25.72 -13.41 12.03
C LEU A 610 24.89 -14.16 13.09
N LEU A 611 25.50 -14.48 14.23
CA LEU A 611 24.81 -15.12 15.38
C LEU A 611 23.73 -14.19 15.94
N LYS A 612 24.01 -12.89 16.05
CA LYS A 612 23.03 -11.90 16.49
C LYS A 612 21.82 -11.88 15.56
N LEU A 613 22.03 -11.82 14.24
CA LEU A 613 20.94 -11.83 13.27
C LEU A 613 20.17 -13.14 13.30
N GLY A 614 20.85 -14.29 13.38
CA GLY A 614 20.22 -15.61 13.55
C GLY A 614 19.32 -15.69 14.78
N GLY A 615 19.76 -15.12 15.91
CA GLY A 615 18.96 -15.00 17.12
C GLY A 615 17.69 -14.16 16.93
N LEU A 616 17.78 -13.05 16.18
CA LEU A 616 16.61 -12.21 15.88
C LEU A 616 15.60 -12.93 14.98
N PHE A 617 16.05 -13.68 13.97
CA PHE A 617 15.18 -14.52 13.15
C PHE A 617 14.47 -15.59 13.98
N LYS A 618 15.20 -16.29 14.85
CA LYS A 618 14.63 -17.32 15.74
C LYS A 618 13.55 -16.73 16.65
N ASN A 619 13.84 -15.62 17.32
CA ASN A 619 12.91 -14.96 18.22
C ASN A 619 11.63 -14.48 17.47
N ASN A 620 11.79 -13.98 16.25
CA ASN A 620 10.65 -13.60 15.42
C ASN A 620 9.81 -14.84 15.07
N PHE A 621 10.43 -15.91 14.62
CA PHE A 621 9.73 -17.11 14.18
C PHE A 621 8.98 -17.83 15.32
N GLU A 622 9.49 -17.78 16.55
CA GLU A 622 8.81 -18.31 17.75
C GLU A 622 7.40 -17.73 17.94
N THR A 623 7.15 -16.52 17.45
CA THR A 623 5.82 -15.89 17.51
C THR A 623 4.76 -16.70 16.75
N PHE A 624 5.15 -17.44 15.73
CA PHE A 624 4.25 -18.19 14.85
C PHE A 624 4.12 -19.67 15.23
N THR A 625 5.00 -20.22 16.06
CA THR A 625 5.04 -21.65 16.42
C THR A 625 3.96 -22.07 17.43
N ASN A 626 3.42 -21.11 18.19
CA ASN A 626 2.44 -21.38 19.25
C ASN A 626 0.98 -21.33 18.78
N TYR A 627 0.75 -21.12 17.51
CA TYR A 627 -0.59 -21.01 16.95
C TYR A 627 -1.11 -22.40 16.58
N LYS A 628 -2.05 -22.91 17.37
CA LYS A 628 -2.73 -24.18 17.11
C LYS A 628 -3.85 -23.98 16.09
N ILE A 629 -3.57 -24.23 14.83
CA ILE A 629 -4.61 -24.40 13.81
C ILE A 629 -4.47 -25.82 13.25
N GLY A 630 -5.29 -26.74 13.74
CA GLY A 630 -5.53 -28.04 13.14
C GLY A 630 -4.28 -28.82 12.71
N GLU A 631 -4.31 -29.35 11.49
CA GLU A 631 -3.23 -30.16 10.90
C GLU A 631 -1.98 -29.35 10.48
N ASP A 632 -2.01 -28.01 10.54
CA ASP A 632 -0.92 -27.12 10.09
C ASP A 632 0.33 -27.14 11.00
N ASN A 633 0.28 -27.83 12.14
CA ASN A 633 1.46 -28.00 13.01
C ASN A 633 2.62 -28.74 12.31
N LYS A 634 2.30 -29.58 11.33
CA LYS A 634 3.30 -30.35 10.58
C LYS A 634 4.24 -29.47 9.78
N LEU A 635 3.71 -28.42 9.11
CA LEU A 635 4.53 -27.49 8.34
C LEU A 635 5.50 -26.72 9.25
N THR A 636 5.04 -26.29 10.43
CA THR A 636 5.89 -25.59 11.40
C THR A 636 7.02 -26.49 11.89
N GLU A 637 6.73 -27.77 12.17
CA GLU A 637 7.73 -28.77 12.57
C GLU A 637 8.75 -29.04 11.45
N GLU A 638 8.28 -29.17 10.20
CA GLU A 638 9.14 -29.35 9.03
C GLU A 638 10.05 -28.14 8.79
N ILE A 639 9.54 -26.92 8.98
CA ILE A 639 10.32 -25.69 8.84
C ILE A 639 11.39 -25.59 9.94
N LEU A 640 11.05 -25.95 11.18
CA LEU A 640 12.00 -25.90 12.30
C LEU A 640 13.06 -27.01 12.24
N ALA A 641 12.76 -28.13 11.57
CA ALA A 641 13.69 -29.23 11.39
C ALA A 641 14.69 -29.05 10.25
N ALA A 642 14.44 -28.08 9.35
CA ALA A 642 15.27 -27.78 8.18
C ALA A 642 16.28 -26.66 8.46
#